data_298120c450fa87474b4e4ced8da0a9d1
#
_entry.id   298120c450fa87474b4e4ced8da0a9d1
#
_cell.length_a   1.000
_cell.length_b   1.000
_cell.length_c   1.000
_cell.angle_alpha   90.00
_cell.angle_beta   90.00
_cell.angle_gamma   90.00
#
_symmetry.space_group_name_H-M   'P 1'
#
loop_
_entity.id
_entity.type
_entity.pdbx_description
1 polymer ?
#
loop_
_entity_poly.entity_id
_entity_poly.type
_entity_poly.pdbx_seq_one_letter_code
_entity_poly.pdbx_strand_id
1 'polypeptide(L)'
;MWLGVDYYPEQWDISMMDKDMDNIVELGCNVIRIAEFCWHIMEKKEGQYDFSFFDNVIAKAKSKGLKIIMGTPTATIPAWLAKKHPEILSEFENGRKRTFGGRHVYCFNSPYMYEYSEKIIRKLVEHYKNEEAIVAWQIDNEFGHEGSDICYCNQCHKAFQEYLKNKFNGDIELLNSTYGTTFWSQEYNDFDEIPLPTETITTHNPSLRLDWERFRNESIVNFAAFQSKLIKEIAPNAVVMHDFPGGGLDKHCDYSDVAKHLDVVAYNNYPVWGGQKEPIPPHEIAFGLDYIRGLKRENFWITEAIMGAQGHDVTGFLPRPNQAKMWSYQGMARGCSSLMYFRYRGATKGAEQFCYGVIDADNIKRRKFYEVQDFFKTISKYDKQLELPINSKVAIIYDYDSIASFRIQKQSILLDCHNEMKKLYKPFYDINVMVDVIPSDADFSKYSIIILPQMIVVKDEFRAKVKEYVNNGGTAVFTYRNAVKDENNNLTLGKVIPVGYDELTGVYVDETESLQDINAFPIIGNGEFKGKNGTGGIFRDMLVPTTAEVMFKYGDDFYKNYAAVTRNNYGKGKAYYLGCSTDENTLKNIIGTIINEVGIVPIYSDEGVEFVRRGIGKEAINFVINHNGYTAQFGDFSLKPYECKIV
;
A
#
# COMPACT_ATOMS: atom_id res chain seq x y z
N MET A 1 -14.87 12.65 -13.25
CA MET A 1 -13.40 12.71 -12.98
C MET A 1 -13.03 14.03 -12.32
N TRP A 2 -12.22 14.00 -11.25
CA TRP A 2 -11.69 15.17 -10.60
C TRP A 2 -10.21 15.35 -10.99
N LEU A 3 -9.87 16.58 -11.46
CA LEU A 3 -8.52 16.98 -11.82
C LEU A 3 -8.17 18.25 -11.07
N GLY A 4 -7.12 18.24 -10.26
CA GLY A 4 -6.89 19.34 -9.35
C GLY A 4 -5.50 19.46 -8.76
N VAL A 5 -5.43 20.23 -7.70
CA VAL A 5 -4.23 20.50 -6.90
C VAL A 5 -4.58 20.58 -5.42
N ASP A 6 -3.63 20.25 -4.58
CA ASP A 6 -3.67 20.55 -3.16
C ASP A 6 -3.38 22.04 -2.97
N TYR A 7 -4.29 22.74 -2.32
CA TYR A 7 -4.24 24.18 -2.16
C TYR A 7 -4.28 24.57 -0.70
N TYR A 8 -3.30 25.30 -0.26
CA TYR A 8 -3.10 25.69 1.15
C TYR A 8 -3.13 27.22 1.31
N PRO A 9 -4.30 27.88 1.11
CA PRO A 9 -4.41 29.35 1.15
C PRO A 9 -4.03 29.95 2.50
N GLU A 10 -4.06 29.17 3.56
CA GLU A 10 -3.67 29.57 4.91
C GLU A 10 -2.15 29.82 5.06
N GLN A 11 -1.35 29.37 4.11
CA GLN A 11 0.12 29.48 4.17
C GLN A 11 0.67 30.77 3.54
N TRP A 12 -0.17 31.60 2.91
CA TRP A 12 0.23 32.86 2.28
C TRP A 12 -0.77 33.98 2.52
N ASP A 13 -0.45 35.17 1.99
CA ASP A 13 -1.33 36.32 2.08
C ASP A 13 -2.65 36.05 1.33
N ILE A 14 -3.76 36.29 2.02
CA ILE A 14 -5.12 36.04 1.50
C ILE A 14 -5.42 36.81 0.22
N SER A 15 -4.74 37.96 -0.02
CA SER A 15 -4.88 38.77 -1.24
C SER A 15 -4.45 38.04 -2.52
N MET A 16 -3.68 36.93 -2.37
CA MET A 16 -3.25 36.11 -3.51
C MET A 16 -4.34 35.16 -3.99
N MET A 17 -5.38 34.92 -3.19
CA MET A 17 -6.39 33.89 -3.44
C MET A 17 -7.08 34.02 -4.78
N ASP A 18 -7.48 35.25 -5.18
CA ASP A 18 -8.18 35.46 -6.44
C ASP A 18 -7.31 35.07 -7.64
N LYS A 19 -6.04 35.49 -7.63
CA LYS A 19 -5.09 35.16 -8.69
C LYS A 19 -4.74 33.65 -8.68
N ASP A 20 -4.66 33.05 -7.52
CA ASP A 20 -4.41 31.61 -7.39
C ASP A 20 -5.56 30.80 -7.99
N MET A 21 -6.81 31.15 -7.65
CA MET A 21 -7.99 30.49 -8.22
C MET A 21 -8.06 30.65 -9.74
N ASP A 22 -7.73 31.84 -10.28
CA ASP A 22 -7.65 32.04 -11.72
C ASP A 22 -6.59 31.17 -12.38
N ASN A 23 -5.42 31.03 -11.77
CA ASN A 23 -4.36 30.16 -12.28
C ASN A 23 -4.74 28.67 -12.17
N ILE A 24 -5.43 28.25 -11.10
CA ILE A 24 -5.90 26.87 -10.89
C ILE A 24 -6.93 26.51 -11.98
N VAL A 25 -7.85 27.43 -12.30
CA VAL A 25 -8.80 27.23 -13.42
C VAL A 25 -8.06 27.19 -14.76
N GLU A 26 -7.08 28.06 -14.96
CA GLU A 26 -6.26 28.07 -16.18
C GLU A 26 -5.45 26.78 -16.37
N LEU A 27 -5.03 26.13 -15.29
CA LEU A 27 -4.43 24.79 -15.34
C LEU A 27 -5.38 23.72 -15.91
N GLY A 28 -6.69 23.97 -15.88
CA GLY A 28 -7.73 23.01 -16.23
C GLY A 28 -8.24 22.22 -15.03
N CYS A 29 -7.98 22.68 -13.81
CA CYS A 29 -8.52 22.08 -12.61
C CYS A 29 -10.04 22.29 -12.50
N ASN A 30 -10.73 21.28 -11.95
CA ASN A 30 -12.14 21.35 -11.57
C ASN A 30 -12.36 21.08 -10.07
N VAL A 31 -11.29 20.79 -9.32
CA VAL A 31 -11.32 20.51 -7.88
C VAL A 31 -10.06 21.05 -7.20
N ILE A 32 -10.17 21.39 -5.92
CA ILE A 32 -9.04 21.65 -5.00
C ILE A 32 -9.22 20.82 -3.74
N ARG A 33 -8.11 20.35 -3.15
CA ARG A 33 -8.07 19.71 -1.82
C ARG A 33 -7.57 20.71 -0.79
N ILE A 34 -8.26 20.84 0.35
CA ILE A 34 -7.99 21.83 1.39
C ILE A 34 -8.24 21.30 2.79
N ALA A 35 -7.66 21.94 3.80
CA ALA A 35 -8.05 21.96 5.22
C ALA A 35 -7.51 20.83 6.12
N GLU A 36 -6.90 19.78 5.62
CA GLU A 36 -6.48 18.58 6.37
C GLU A 36 -5.51 18.86 7.53
N PHE A 37 -4.83 20.01 7.55
CA PHE A 37 -3.89 20.42 8.62
C PHE A 37 -4.33 21.67 9.39
N CYS A 38 -5.61 22.06 9.28
CA CYS A 38 -6.05 23.41 9.69
C CYS A 38 -6.87 23.47 10.99
N TRP A 39 -6.69 22.54 11.91
CA TRP A 39 -7.45 22.53 13.17
C TRP A 39 -7.37 23.86 13.91
N HIS A 40 -6.16 24.42 14.06
CA HIS A 40 -5.97 25.66 14.81
C HIS A 40 -6.62 26.91 14.16
N ILE A 41 -6.89 26.86 12.85
CA ILE A 41 -7.64 27.93 12.15
C ILE A 41 -9.12 27.82 12.48
N MET A 42 -9.65 26.60 12.48
CA MET A 42 -11.05 26.30 12.74
C MET A 42 -11.41 26.42 14.22
N GLU A 43 -10.43 26.15 15.13
CA GLU A 43 -10.60 26.21 16.58
C GLU A 43 -9.34 26.78 17.24
N LYS A 44 -9.18 28.10 17.17
CA LYS A 44 -8.03 28.81 17.71
C LYS A 44 -7.90 28.70 19.23
N LYS A 45 -9.02 28.60 19.93
CA LYS A 45 -9.15 28.32 21.36
C LYS A 45 -10.23 27.28 21.56
N GLU A 46 -10.07 26.46 22.57
CA GLU A 46 -11.04 25.41 22.90
C GLU A 46 -12.49 25.91 22.88
N GLY A 47 -13.33 25.24 22.10
CA GLY A 47 -14.77 25.52 21.97
C GLY A 47 -15.11 26.78 21.15
N GLN A 48 -14.13 27.50 20.63
CA GLN A 48 -14.35 28.69 19.79
C GLN A 48 -14.13 28.33 18.32
N TYR A 49 -15.19 27.85 17.67
CA TYR A 49 -15.13 27.45 16.27
C TYR A 49 -15.38 28.64 15.34
N ASP A 50 -14.52 28.80 14.35
CA ASP A 50 -14.60 29.83 13.32
C ASP A 50 -14.26 29.25 11.95
N PHE A 51 -15.24 29.16 11.07
CA PHE A 51 -15.09 28.65 9.71
C PHE A 51 -15.03 29.76 8.65
N SER A 52 -15.05 31.02 9.05
CA SER A 52 -15.12 32.18 8.14
C SER A 52 -14.00 32.22 7.09
N PHE A 53 -12.80 31.75 7.45
CA PHE A 53 -11.68 31.62 6.51
C PHE A 53 -12.05 30.66 5.37
N PHE A 54 -12.53 29.45 5.71
CA PHE A 54 -12.91 28.45 4.71
C PHE A 54 -14.21 28.79 3.98
N ASP A 55 -15.15 29.51 4.62
CA ASP A 55 -16.33 30.05 3.94
C ASP A 55 -15.91 30.95 2.78
N ASN A 56 -14.91 31.82 2.98
CA ASN A 56 -14.36 32.66 1.92
C ASN A 56 -13.64 31.84 0.83
N VAL A 57 -12.83 30.84 1.20
CA VAL A 57 -12.16 29.95 0.24
C VAL A 57 -13.19 29.23 -0.64
N ILE A 58 -14.22 28.64 -0.01
CA ILE A 58 -15.29 27.92 -0.71
C ILE A 58 -16.09 28.85 -1.62
N ALA A 59 -16.49 30.03 -1.15
CA ALA A 59 -17.22 30.99 -1.96
C ALA A 59 -16.42 31.40 -3.21
N LYS A 60 -15.12 31.63 -3.07
CA LYS A 60 -14.24 31.95 -4.19
C LYS A 60 -14.07 30.75 -5.15
N ALA A 61 -13.82 29.56 -4.66
CA ALA A 61 -13.76 28.35 -5.47
C ALA A 61 -15.05 28.14 -6.28
N LYS A 62 -16.22 28.28 -5.65
CA LYS A 62 -17.53 28.19 -6.30
C LYS A 62 -17.71 29.24 -7.40
N SER A 63 -17.29 30.47 -7.15
CA SER A 63 -17.39 31.55 -8.15
C SER A 63 -16.58 31.27 -9.42
N LYS A 64 -15.57 30.39 -9.32
CA LYS A 64 -14.72 29.94 -10.42
C LYS A 64 -15.12 28.57 -10.97
N GLY A 65 -16.19 27.94 -10.45
CA GLY A 65 -16.67 26.62 -10.88
C GLY A 65 -15.85 25.46 -10.33
N LEU A 66 -14.99 25.69 -9.33
CA LEU A 66 -14.20 24.64 -8.68
C LEU A 66 -15.01 23.91 -7.61
N LYS A 67 -14.79 22.61 -7.51
CA LYS A 67 -15.25 21.74 -6.44
C LYS A 67 -14.16 21.57 -5.37
N ILE A 68 -14.50 20.93 -4.26
CA ILE A 68 -13.66 20.85 -3.07
C ILE A 68 -13.63 19.44 -2.54
N ILE A 69 -12.44 18.94 -2.21
CA ILE A 69 -12.23 17.86 -1.28
C ILE A 69 -11.83 18.49 0.05
N MET A 70 -12.66 18.28 1.07
CA MET A 70 -12.48 18.86 2.40
C MET A 70 -11.83 17.87 3.33
N GLY A 71 -10.67 18.23 3.91
CA GLY A 71 -9.99 17.41 4.91
C GLY A 71 -10.56 17.59 6.32
N THR A 72 -10.71 16.49 7.09
CA THR A 72 -10.81 16.59 8.55
C THR A 72 -9.43 16.95 9.10
N PRO A 73 -9.30 17.92 10.03
CA PRO A 73 -7.99 18.48 10.36
C PRO A 73 -7.22 17.66 11.42
N THR A 74 -7.52 16.38 11.57
CA THR A 74 -7.07 15.54 12.70
C THR A 74 -5.63 15.07 12.58
N ALA A 75 -4.98 15.16 11.42
CA ALA A 75 -3.57 14.83 11.24
C ALA A 75 -2.62 15.72 12.08
N THR A 76 -3.10 16.90 12.48
CA THR A 76 -2.36 17.82 13.37
C THR A 76 -3.27 18.30 14.49
N ILE A 77 -2.76 18.32 15.73
CA ILE A 77 -3.50 18.84 16.88
C ILE A 77 -3.06 20.28 17.18
N PRO A 78 -3.95 21.15 17.69
CA PRO A 78 -3.57 22.51 18.09
C PRO A 78 -2.75 22.51 19.37
N ALA A 79 -1.88 23.52 19.52
CA ALA A 79 -0.98 23.65 20.66
C ALA A 79 -1.70 23.70 22.02
N TRP A 80 -2.89 24.31 22.07
CA TRP A 80 -3.68 24.39 23.30
C TRP A 80 -4.14 22.99 23.76
N LEU A 81 -4.45 22.08 22.82
CA LEU A 81 -4.87 20.69 23.13
C LEU A 81 -3.69 19.89 23.70
N ALA A 82 -2.52 19.94 23.03
CA ALA A 82 -1.30 19.28 23.54
C ALA A 82 -0.86 19.83 24.91
N LYS A 83 -1.07 21.12 25.17
CA LYS A 83 -0.78 21.73 26.47
C LYS A 83 -1.76 21.31 27.56
N LYS A 84 -3.05 21.21 27.21
CA LYS A 84 -4.12 20.84 28.16
C LYS A 84 -4.07 19.37 28.53
N HIS A 85 -3.79 18.52 27.55
CA HIS A 85 -3.76 17.05 27.66
C HIS A 85 -2.43 16.50 27.14
N PRO A 86 -1.30 16.68 27.85
CA PRO A 86 0.01 16.20 27.40
C PRO A 86 0.09 14.68 27.28
N GLU A 87 -0.85 13.95 27.86
CA GLU A 87 -1.01 12.51 27.71
C GLU A 87 -1.57 12.07 26.34
N ILE A 88 -2.02 13.01 25.51
CA ILE A 88 -2.41 12.74 24.12
C ILE A 88 -1.21 12.39 23.25
N LEU A 89 -0.02 12.90 23.61
CA LEU A 89 1.20 12.68 22.86
C LEU A 89 1.66 11.23 22.94
N SER A 90 1.99 10.65 21.81
CA SER A 90 2.48 9.27 21.73
C SER A 90 3.85 9.10 22.39
N GLU A 91 4.16 7.88 22.82
CA GLU A 91 5.40 7.53 23.51
C GLU A 91 6.21 6.53 22.70
N PHE A 92 7.54 6.73 22.68
CA PHE A 92 8.50 5.76 22.19
C PHE A 92 8.58 4.55 23.13
N GLU A 93 9.16 3.46 22.65
CA GLU A 93 9.40 2.23 23.43
C GLU A 93 10.19 2.47 24.73
N ASN A 94 11.09 3.45 24.74
CA ASN A 94 11.87 3.84 25.93
C ASN A 94 11.12 4.76 26.91
N GLY A 95 9.81 4.93 26.76
CA GLY A 95 8.95 5.77 27.61
C GLY A 95 9.07 7.29 27.39
N ARG A 96 9.90 7.73 26.42
CA ARG A 96 10.00 9.15 26.08
C ARG A 96 8.80 9.57 25.21
N LYS A 97 8.11 10.63 25.62
CA LYS A 97 7.02 11.22 24.84
C LYS A 97 7.55 11.95 23.60
N ARG A 98 6.78 11.90 22.52
CA ARG A 98 6.98 12.75 21.36
C ARG A 98 6.71 14.21 21.73
N THR A 99 7.35 15.13 21.03
CA THR A 99 7.17 16.57 21.27
C THR A 99 6.14 17.10 20.27
N PHE A 100 5.28 18.01 20.74
CA PHE A 100 4.39 18.79 19.88
C PHE A 100 5.20 19.56 18.82
N GLY A 101 4.67 19.64 17.59
CA GLY A 101 5.25 20.42 16.50
C GLY A 101 5.38 19.67 15.16
N GLY A 102 5.04 18.40 15.13
CA GLY A 102 4.91 17.60 13.89
C GLY A 102 3.47 17.17 13.64
N ARG A 103 3.25 16.44 12.57
CA ARG A 103 1.97 15.75 12.29
C ARG A 103 1.96 14.39 13.01
N HIS A 104 0.74 13.85 13.29
CA HIS A 104 0.52 12.54 13.89
C HIS A 104 1.31 12.30 15.21
N VAL A 105 1.48 13.33 16.02
CA VAL A 105 2.22 13.23 17.29
C VAL A 105 1.41 12.62 18.43
N TYR A 106 0.18 12.27 18.18
CA TYR A 106 -0.79 11.75 19.16
C TYR A 106 -0.86 10.23 19.16
N CYS A 107 -1.46 9.70 20.24
CA CYS A 107 -1.79 8.29 20.39
C CYS A 107 -3.19 8.00 19.86
N PHE A 108 -3.33 7.03 18.95
CA PHE A 108 -4.64 6.58 18.40
C PHE A 108 -5.55 5.95 19.46
N ASN A 109 -5.04 5.56 20.63
CA ASN A 109 -5.83 5.05 21.75
C ASN A 109 -6.13 6.10 22.82
N SER A 110 -5.80 7.38 22.56
CA SER A 110 -6.09 8.45 23.51
C SER A 110 -7.56 8.80 23.53
N PRO A 111 -8.27 8.71 24.68
CA PRO A 111 -9.66 9.11 24.77
C PRO A 111 -9.86 10.61 24.48
N TYR A 112 -8.88 11.44 24.79
CA TYR A 112 -8.92 12.86 24.45
C TYR A 112 -8.82 13.10 22.94
N MET A 113 -8.03 12.27 22.21
CA MET A 113 -7.96 12.39 20.76
C MET A 113 -9.32 12.10 20.14
N TYR A 114 -10.03 11.07 20.59
CA TYR A 114 -11.40 10.78 20.16
C TYR A 114 -12.37 11.90 20.52
N GLU A 115 -12.38 12.36 21.79
CA GLU A 115 -13.29 13.41 22.27
C GLU A 115 -13.16 14.71 21.46
N TYR A 116 -11.94 15.19 21.28
CA TYR A 116 -11.72 16.46 20.58
C TYR A 116 -11.86 16.35 19.07
N SER A 117 -11.48 15.21 18.49
CA SER A 117 -11.72 14.92 17.07
C SER A 117 -13.22 14.86 16.78
N GLU A 118 -14.03 14.23 17.65
CA GLU A 118 -15.49 14.24 17.50
C GLU A 118 -16.05 15.66 17.47
N LYS A 119 -15.62 16.51 18.40
CA LYS A 119 -16.12 17.90 18.51
C LYS A 119 -15.81 18.68 17.23
N ILE A 120 -14.58 18.66 16.74
CA ILE A 120 -14.19 19.43 15.55
C ILE A 120 -14.82 18.87 14.28
N ILE A 121 -14.84 17.54 14.09
CA ILE A 121 -15.44 16.91 12.92
C ILE A 121 -16.94 17.18 12.86
N ARG A 122 -17.68 17.01 13.98
CA ARG A 122 -19.10 17.32 14.01
C ARG A 122 -19.37 18.77 13.63
N LYS A 123 -18.64 19.72 14.22
CA LYS A 123 -18.80 21.15 13.91
C LYS A 123 -18.51 21.48 12.45
N LEU A 124 -17.43 20.92 11.91
CA LEU A 124 -17.01 21.11 10.53
C LEU A 124 -18.07 20.53 9.56
N VAL A 125 -18.48 19.28 9.77
CA VAL A 125 -19.42 18.60 8.88
C VAL A 125 -20.84 19.20 9.01
N GLU A 126 -21.31 19.53 10.23
CA GLU A 126 -22.58 20.23 10.45
C GLU A 126 -22.64 21.57 9.70
N HIS A 127 -21.53 22.32 9.69
CA HIS A 127 -21.44 23.61 9.01
C HIS A 127 -21.53 23.46 7.48
N TYR A 128 -20.89 22.43 6.91
CA TYR A 128 -20.78 22.28 5.47
C TYR A 128 -21.63 21.15 4.86
N LYS A 129 -22.45 20.41 5.60
CA LYS A 129 -23.22 19.26 5.10
C LYS A 129 -24.13 19.55 3.89
N ASN A 130 -24.51 20.80 3.68
CA ASN A 130 -25.35 21.24 2.57
C ASN A 130 -24.57 21.99 1.49
N GLU A 131 -23.22 22.04 1.58
CA GLU A 131 -22.40 22.75 0.61
C GLU A 131 -22.13 21.86 -0.62
N GLU A 132 -22.81 22.14 -1.72
CA GLU A 132 -22.74 21.36 -2.96
C GLU A 132 -21.37 21.42 -3.68
N ALA A 133 -20.51 22.36 -3.28
CA ALA A 133 -19.16 22.40 -3.82
C ALA A 133 -18.26 21.30 -3.24
N ILE A 134 -18.57 20.79 -2.04
CA ILE A 134 -17.81 19.71 -1.42
C ILE A 134 -18.25 18.37 -2.02
N VAL A 135 -17.35 17.75 -2.78
CA VAL A 135 -17.59 16.48 -3.50
C VAL A 135 -17.07 15.27 -2.76
N ALA A 136 -16.14 15.45 -1.83
CA ALA A 136 -15.64 14.38 -0.96
C ALA A 136 -15.06 14.95 0.35
N TRP A 137 -15.00 14.10 1.35
CA TRP A 137 -14.36 14.33 2.64
C TRP A 137 -13.16 13.42 2.77
N GLN A 138 -11.98 13.99 2.93
CA GLN A 138 -10.80 13.24 3.32
C GLN A 138 -10.75 13.14 4.83
N ILE A 139 -10.69 11.92 5.37
CA ILE A 139 -10.41 11.73 6.79
C ILE A 139 -8.91 11.77 7.03
N ASP A 140 -8.45 12.61 7.97
CA ASP A 140 -7.06 12.69 8.38
C ASP A 140 -6.08 12.88 7.19
N ASN A 141 -4.85 12.35 7.30
CA ASN A 141 -3.84 12.32 6.24
C ASN A 141 -2.86 11.17 6.48
N GLU A 142 -2.59 10.34 5.47
CA GLU A 142 -1.52 9.33 5.45
C GLU A 142 -1.39 8.48 6.73
N PHE A 143 -2.43 7.77 7.14
CA PHE A 143 -2.39 6.88 8.31
C PHE A 143 -1.22 5.89 8.27
N GLY A 144 -0.54 5.71 9.42
CA GLY A 144 0.58 4.79 9.56
C GLY A 144 1.91 5.28 8.97
N HIS A 145 1.95 6.51 8.41
CA HIS A 145 3.18 7.07 7.85
C HIS A 145 4.12 7.62 8.94
N GLU A 146 5.43 7.65 8.64
CA GLU A 146 6.49 8.22 9.48
C GLU A 146 6.56 7.67 10.92
N GLY A 147 6.09 6.43 11.14
CA GLY A 147 6.05 5.79 12.46
C GLY A 147 4.98 6.36 13.38
N SER A 148 3.93 6.94 12.82
CA SER A 148 2.76 7.45 13.58
C SER A 148 1.95 6.33 14.23
N ASP A 149 2.07 5.09 13.72
CA ASP A 149 1.48 3.88 14.27
C ASP A 149 2.13 3.41 15.57
N ILE A 150 3.28 3.99 15.95
CA ILE A 150 4.08 3.54 17.10
C ILE A 150 3.76 4.38 18.34
N CYS A 151 3.13 3.73 19.35
CA CYS A 151 2.92 4.30 20.66
C CYS A 151 2.93 3.23 21.75
N TYR A 152 3.76 3.41 22.76
CA TYR A 152 3.91 2.49 23.91
C TYR A 152 3.43 3.13 25.23
N CYS A 153 2.51 4.07 25.19
CA CYS A 153 1.98 4.73 26.38
C CYS A 153 1.06 3.80 27.19
N ASN A 154 0.79 4.20 28.43
CA ASN A 154 -0.10 3.45 29.32
C ASN A 154 -1.53 3.24 28.76
N GLN A 155 -2.02 4.14 27.92
CA GLN A 155 -3.33 3.98 27.26
C GLN A 155 -3.29 2.83 26.25
N CYS A 156 -2.22 2.74 25.46
CA CYS A 156 -2.01 1.61 24.55
C CYS A 156 -1.84 0.30 25.34
N HIS A 157 -1.14 0.32 26.48
CA HIS A 157 -0.98 -0.88 27.30
C HIS A 157 -2.33 -1.41 27.78
N LYS A 158 -3.15 -0.58 28.39
CA LYS A 158 -4.48 -0.98 28.85
C LYS A 158 -5.40 -1.43 27.71
N ALA A 159 -5.36 -0.70 26.59
CA ALA A 159 -6.15 -1.06 25.41
C ALA A 159 -5.70 -2.39 24.80
N PHE A 160 -4.39 -2.69 24.82
CA PHE A 160 -3.86 -3.98 24.36
C PHE A 160 -4.26 -5.14 25.28
N GLN A 161 -4.20 -4.95 26.61
CA GLN A 161 -4.68 -5.94 27.56
C GLN A 161 -6.17 -6.24 27.36
N GLU A 162 -6.99 -5.23 27.12
CA GLU A 162 -8.42 -5.40 26.81
C GLU A 162 -8.64 -6.08 25.45
N TYR A 163 -7.86 -5.73 24.43
CA TYR A 163 -7.86 -6.40 23.13
C TYR A 163 -7.60 -7.91 23.29
N LEU A 164 -6.57 -8.29 24.05
CA LEU A 164 -6.26 -9.69 24.32
C LEU A 164 -7.37 -10.39 25.12
N LYS A 165 -7.90 -9.72 26.13
CA LYS A 165 -9.01 -10.24 26.93
C LYS A 165 -10.24 -10.53 26.06
N ASN A 166 -10.57 -9.63 25.13
CA ASN A 166 -11.67 -9.84 24.19
C ASN A 166 -11.36 -10.97 23.19
N LYS A 167 -10.15 -11.02 22.63
CA LYS A 167 -9.70 -12.06 21.71
C LYS A 167 -9.81 -13.47 22.31
N PHE A 168 -9.46 -13.60 23.58
CA PHE A 168 -9.48 -14.89 24.31
C PHE A 168 -10.72 -15.07 25.19
N ASN A 169 -11.79 -14.27 25.00
CA ASN A 169 -13.06 -14.35 25.76
C ASN A 169 -12.88 -14.30 27.29
N GLY A 170 -11.86 -13.61 27.78
CA GLY A 170 -11.52 -13.52 29.20
C GLY A 170 -10.86 -14.80 29.78
N ASP A 171 -10.50 -15.76 28.96
CA ASP A 171 -9.85 -17.01 29.36
C ASP A 171 -8.32 -16.89 29.24
N ILE A 172 -7.66 -16.64 30.39
CA ILE A 172 -6.20 -16.48 30.46
C ILE A 172 -5.47 -17.82 30.20
N GLU A 173 -6.06 -18.94 30.58
CA GLU A 173 -5.48 -20.27 30.33
C GLU A 173 -5.48 -20.60 28.84
N LEU A 174 -6.54 -20.17 28.11
CA LEU A 174 -6.58 -20.28 26.66
C LEU A 174 -5.46 -19.44 26.01
N LEU A 175 -5.21 -18.21 26.49
CA LEU A 175 -4.09 -17.39 26.03
C LEU A 175 -2.75 -18.10 26.31
N ASN A 176 -2.53 -18.54 27.56
CA ASN A 176 -1.30 -19.20 27.97
C ASN A 176 -1.01 -20.44 27.11
N SER A 177 -2.00 -21.30 26.92
CA SER A 177 -1.86 -22.51 26.10
C SER A 177 -1.63 -22.18 24.61
N THR A 178 -2.33 -21.17 24.07
CA THR A 178 -2.18 -20.72 22.68
C THR A 178 -0.79 -20.13 22.43
N TYR A 179 -0.29 -19.32 23.35
CA TYR A 179 1.03 -18.68 23.21
C TYR A 179 2.21 -19.59 23.61
N GLY A 180 1.93 -20.71 24.30
CA GLY A 180 2.95 -21.58 24.84
C GLY A 180 3.81 -20.88 25.90
N THR A 181 3.17 -20.13 26.80
CA THR A 181 3.84 -19.26 27.78
C THR A 181 4.65 -20.02 28.83
N THR A 182 4.46 -21.32 28.95
CA THR A 182 5.35 -22.24 29.73
C THR A 182 6.82 -22.10 29.30
N PHE A 183 7.08 -21.70 28.04
CA PHE A 183 8.42 -21.41 27.56
C PHE A 183 9.01 -20.19 28.30
N TRP A 184 10.13 -20.40 28.99
CA TRP A 184 10.79 -19.43 29.88
C TRP A 184 9.94 -18.94 31.05
N SER A 185 8.94 -19.75 31.49
CA SER A 185 8.06 -19.43 32.63
C SER A 185 7.36 -18.07 32.49
N GLN A 186 6.74 -17.85 31.32
CA GLN A 186 6.04 -16.61 31.00
C GLN A 186 4.51 -16.72 31.19
N GLU A 187 4.02 -17.70 31.95
CA GLU A 187 2.59 -17.87 32.23
C GLU A 187 2.03 -16.66 33.00
N TYR A 188 0.86 -16.20 32.58
CA TYR A 188 0.12 -15.12 33.20
C TYR A 188 -1.05 -15.67 34.01
N ASN A 189 -1.35 -15.05 35.17
CA ASN A 189 -2.53 -15.39 35.97
C ASN A 189 -3.73 -14.49 35.63
N ASP A 190 -3.48 -13.30 35.10
CA ASP A 190 -4.49 -12.35 34.67
C ASP A 190 -3.98 -11.54 33.48
N PHE A 191 -4.91 -10.94 32.70
CA PHE A 191 -4.59 -10.10 31.55
C PHE A 191 -3.84 -8.82 31.93
N ASP A 192 -3.96 -8.33 33.16
CA ASP A 192 -3.24 -7.14 33.63
C ASP A 192 -1.74 -7.39 33.90
N GLU A 193 -1.31 -8.67 33.97
CA GLU A 193 0.10 -9.05 34.06
C GLU A 193 0.80 -9.01 32.68
N ILE A 194 0.05 -8.95 31.55
CA ILE A 194 0.62 -9.01 30.22
C ILE A 194 1.32 -7.68 29.87
N PRO A 195 2.63 -7.68 29.59
CA PRO A 195 3.36 -6.48 29.25
C PRO A 195 3.13 -6.05 27.81
N LEU A 196 3.46 -4.79 27.48
CA LEU A 196 3.75 -4.42 26.09
C LEU A 196 5.03 -5.14 25.63
N PRO A 197 5.12 -5.60 24.37
CA PRO A 197 6.31 -6.28 23.86
C PRO A 197 7.44 -5.27 23.54
N THR A 198 7.91 -4.56 24.55
CA THR A 198 9.05 -3.64 24.50
C THR A 198 10.37 -4.41 24.59
N GLU A 199 11.50 -3.70 24.55
CA GLU A 199 12.84 -4.30 24.58
C GLU A 199 13.05 -5.21 25.78
N THR A 200 13.57 -6.41 25.54
CA THR A 200 14.03 -7.38 26.55
C THR A 200 15.46 -7.80 26.23
N ILE A 201 16.09 -8.62 27.12
CA ILE A 201 17.45 -9.13 26.88
C ILE A 201 17.51 -9.99 25.61
N THR A 202 16.46 -10.76 25.30
CA THR A 202 16.40 -11.61 24.12
C THR A 202 15.25 -11.19 23.19
N THR A 203 14.07 -11.72 23.40
CA THR A 203 12.87 -11.40 22.61
C THR A 203 11.61 -11.78 23.37
N HIS A 204 10.51 -11.11 23.11
CA HIS A 204 9.19 -11.54 23.55
C HIS A 204 8.66 -12.73 22.77
N ASN A 205 7.63 -13.38 23.34
CA ASN A 205 6.85 -14.42 22.69
C ASN A 205 6.36 -13.94 21.29
N PRO A 206 6.61 -14.73 20.21
CA PRO A 206 6.23 -14.34 18.86
C PRO A 206 4.73 -14.16 18.65
N SER A 207 3.88 -14.91 19.37
CA SER A 207 2.42 -14.76 19.29
C SER A 207 1.97 -13.45 19.92
N LEU A 208 2.53 -13.08 21.09
CA LEU A 208 2.28 -11.78 21.72
C LEU A 208 2.69 -10.62 20.81
N ARG A 209 3.85 -10.73 20.14
CA ARG A 209 4.32 -9.71 19.19
C ARG A 209 3.43 -9.59 17.96
N LEU A 210 2.90 -10.70 17.42
CA LEU A 210 1.97 -10.65 16.30
C LEU A 210 0.66 -9.99 16.69
N ASP A 211 0.14 -10.32 17.87
CA ASP A 211 -1.09 -9.66 18.36
C ASP A 211 -0.88 -8.18 18.68
N TRP A 212 0.33 -7.77 19.06
CA TRP A 212 0.69 -6.36 19.16
C TRP A 212 0.68 -5.64 17.80
N GLU A 213 1.19 -6.26 16.72
CA GLU A 213 1.10 -5.73 15.36
C GLU A 213 -0.38 -5.59 14.92
N ARG A 214 -1.21 -6.59 15.17
CA ARG A 214 -2.65 -6.55 14.89
C ARG A 214 -3.38 -5.46 15.67
N PHE A 215 -3.09 -5.33 16.95
CA PHE A 215 -3.67 -4.30 17.80
C PHE A 215 -3.29 -2.88 17.33
N ARG A 216 -2.04 -2.66 16.91
CA ARG A 216 -1.61 -1.37 16.37
C ARG A 216 -2.37 -1.03 15.08
N ASN A 217 -2.50 -2.01 14.18
CA ASN A 217 -3.34 -1.87 12.99
C ASN A 217 -4.78 -1.52 13.36
N GLU A 218 -5.39 -2.30 14.26
CA GLU A 218 -6.77 -2.09 14.70
C GLU A 218 -6.98 -0.70 15.33
N SER A 219 -6.01 -0.17 16.07
CA SER A 219 -6.07 1.17 16.65
C SER A 219 -6.22 2.27 15.57
N ILE A 220 -5.50 2.15 14.46
CA ILE A 220 -5.61 3.08 13.33
C ILE A 220 -6.94 2.87 12.60
N VAL A 221 -7.30 1.62 12.32
CA VAL A 221 -8.56 1.26 11.65
C VAL A 221 -9.76 1.80 12.42
N ASN A 222 -9.76 1.64 13.75
CA ASN A 222 -10.84 2.14 14.61
C ASN A 222 -10.94 3.67 14.57
N PHE A 223 -9.82 4.38 14.52
CA PHE A 223 -9.82 5.84 14.41
C PHE A 223 -10.28 6.31 13.01
N ALA A 224 -9.92 5.60 11.95
CA ALA A 224 -10.43 5.86 10.61
C ALA A 224 -11.94 5.60 10.50
N ALA A 225 -12.40 4.45 11.01
CA ALA A 225 -13.81 4.08 11.06
C ALA A 225 -14.66 5.09 11.85
N PHE A 226 -14.13 5.55 12.99
CA PHE A 226 -14.75 6.58 13.82
C PHE A 226 -14.98 7.88 13.04
N GLN A 227 -13.98 8.40 12.34
CA GLN A 227 -14.11 9.62 11.56
C GLN A 227 -15.11 9.44 10.40
N SER A 228 -15.00 8.34 9.65
CA SER A 228 -15.92 8.02 8.55
C SER A 228 -17.37 7.92 9.04
N LYS A 229 -17.59 7.25 10.17
CA LYS A 229 -18.90 7.11 10.79
C LYS A 229 -19.49 8.48 11.18
N LEU A 230 -18.71 9.36 11.82
CA LEU A 230 -19.17 10.70 12.20
C LEU A 230 -19.62 11.52 10.99
N ILE A 231 -18.86 11.48 9.89
CA ILE A 231 -19.22 12.17 8.66
C ILE A 231 -20.53 11.63 8.11
N LYS A 232 -20.67 10.30 8.02
CA LYS A 232 -21.87 9.64 7.49
C LYS A 232 -23.11 9.82 8.38
N GLU A 233 -22.97 9.95 9.70
CA GLU A 233 -24.08 10.27 10.61
C GLU A 233 -24.68 11.66 10.31
N ILE A 234 -23.86 12.64 9.95
CA ILE A 234 -24.28 14.03 9.74
C ILE A 234 -24.64 14.29 8.27
N ALA A 235 -23.89 13.69 7.34
CA ALA A 235 -24.03 13.79 5.90
C ALA A 235 -24.04 12.40 5.25
N PRO A 236 -25.16 11.66 5.27
CA PRO A 236 -25.23 10.26 4.86
C PRO A 236 -24.78 9.99 3.42
N ASN A 237 -24.92 10.97 2.54
CA ASN A 237 -24.54 10.87 1.12
C ASN A 237 -23.12 11.36 0.83
N ALA A 238 -22.37 11.81 1.85
CA ALA A 238 -20.99 12.27 1.68
C ALA A 238 -20.11 11.14 1.16
N VAL A 239 -19.25 11.44 0.18
CA VAL A 239 -18.16 10.54 -0.24
C VAL A 239 -17.01 10.70 0.74
N VAL A 240 -16.62 9.62 1.41
CA VAL A 240 -15.49 9.61 2.35
C VAL A 240 -14.31 8.89 1.72
N MET A 241 -13.15 9.51 1.77
CA MET A 241 -11.90 9.00 1.22
C MET A 241 -10.74 9.18 2.20
N HIS A 242 -9.64 8.47 1.94
CA HIS A 242 -8.36 8.65 2.62
C HIS A 242 -7.21 8.51 1.63
N ASP A 243 -6.17 9.31 1.81
CA ASP A 243 -4.96 9.37 1.00
C ASP A 243 -3.86 8.48 1.60
N PHE A 244 -3.74 7.26 1.11
CA PHE A 244 -2.68 6.35 1.57
C PHE A 244 -1.30 6.84 1.12
N PRO A 245 -0.28 6.85 2.01
CA PRO A 245 1.08 7.28 1.67
C PRO A 245 1.73 6.34 0.67
N GLY A 246 2.74 6.83 -0.05
CA GLY A 246 3.61 6.01 -0.89
C GLY A 246 4.34 4.91 -0.09
N GLY A 247 4.86 3.90 -0.80
CA GLY A 247 5.58 2.77 -0.22
C GLY A 247 4.68 1.56 0.11
N GLY A 248 3.38 1.76 0.27
CA GLY A 248 2.40 0.65 0.38
C GLY A 248 2.71 -0.36 1.49
N LEU A 249 3.10 -1.57 1.11
CA LEU A 249 3.25 -2.75 1.98
C LEU A 249 4.35 -2.66 3.05
N ASP A 250 5.18 -1.65 3.06
CA ASP A 250 6.22 -1.45 4.08
C ASP A 250 5.69 -0.84 5.40
N LYS A 251 4.42 -0.45 5.45
CA LYS A 251 3.79 0.16 6.61
C LYS A 251 3.31 -0.88 7.63
N HIS A 252 3.17 -0.45 8.89
CA HIS A 252 2.61 -1.26 9.97
C HIS A 252 1.08 -1.08 10.11
N CYS A 253 0.42 -0.69 9.03
CA CYS A 253 -1.02 -0.55 8.93
C CYS A 253 -1.50 -1.35 7.71
N ASP A 254 -2.48 -2.19 7.91
CA ASP A 254 -3.15 -2.88 6.81
C ASP A 254 -4.14 -1.93 6.14
N TYR A 255 -3.77 -1.42 4.98
CA TYR A 255 -4.62 -0.50 4.24
C TYR A 255 -5.92 -1.14 3.76
N SER A 256 -5.97 -2.48 3.64
CA SER A 256 -7.20 -3.17 3.27
C SER A 256 -8.27 -3.04 4.36
N ASP A 257 -7.88 -3.04 5.64
CA ASP A 257 -8.81 -2.85 6.74
C ASP A 257 -9.32 -1.41 6.81
N VAL A 258 -8.45 -0.41 6.62
CA VAL A 258 -8.89 0.99 6.54
C VAL A 258 -9.83 1.20 5.35
N ALA A 259 -9.52 0.62 4.18
CA ALA A 259 -10.31 0.76 2.95
C ALA A 259 -11.77 0.27 3.10
N LYS A 260 -12.05 -0.67 4.02
CA LYS A 260 -13.41 -1.14 4.33
C LYS A 260 -14.33 -0.03 4.87
N HIS A 261 -13.76 1.04 5.42
CA HIS A 261 -14.48 2.18 6.00
C HIS A 261 -14.55 3.41 5.07
N LEU A 262 -14.07 3.28 3.82
CA LEU A 262 -14.00 4.36 2.84
C LEU A 262 -14.90 4.07 1.64
N ASP A 263 -15.47 5.12 1.04
CA ASP A 263 -16.12 5.01 -0.26
C ASP A 263 -15.09 4.93 -1.37
N VAL A 264 -14.01 5.72 -1.27
CA VAL A 264 -12.93 5.79 -2.25
C VAL A 264 -11.58 5.66 -1.55
N VAL A 265 -10.70 4.82 -2.09
CA VAL A 265 -9.28 4.83 -1.71
C VAL A 265 -8.52 5.83 -2.56
N ALA A 266 -7.61 6.54 -1.95
CA ALA A 266 -6.71 7.43 -2.67
C ALA A 266 -5.24 7.14 -2.33
N TYR A 267 -4.34 7.62 -3.16
CA TYR A 267 -2.91 7.30 -3.09
C TYR A 267 -2.06 8.52 -3.33
N ASN A 268 -0.99 8.66 -2.54
CA ASN A 268 0.02 9.67 -2.71
C ASN A 268 1.18 9.06 -3.50
N ASN A 269 1.27 9.41 -4.79
CA ASN A 269 2.19 8.78 -5.74
C ASN A 269 3.47 9.61 -5.90
N TYR A 270 4.51 9.19 -5.18
CA TYR A 270 5.83 9.80 -5.21
C TYR A 270 6.88 8.84 -5.79
N PRO A 271 7.03 8.76 -7.12
CA PRO A 271 8.06 7.93 -7.77
C PRO A 271 9.50 8.29 -7.40
N VAL A 272 9.71 9.48 -6.83
CA VAL A 272 11.00 9.93 -6.31
C VAL A 272 10.79 10.87 -5.13
N TRP A 273 11.62 10.73 -4.09
CA TRP A 273 11.58 11.55 -2.88
C TRP A 273 12.97 12.05 -2.50
N GLY A 274 13.03 12.86 -1.46
CA GLY A 274 14.26 13.49 -0.96
C GLY A 274 15.44 12.54 -0.83
N GLY A 275 16.60 12.97 -1.29
CA GLY A 275 17.85 12.20 -1.27
C GLY A 275 17.99 11.11 -2.33
N GLN A 276 16.94 10.71 -3.01
CA GLN A 276 17.02 9.74 -4.10
C GLN A 276 17.69 10.35 -5.34
N LYS A 277 18.62 9.60 -5.94
CA LYS A 277 19.37 10.01 -7.13
C LYS A 277 18.59 9.85 -8.42
N GLU A 278 17.66 8.92 -8.43
CA GLU A 278 16.79 8.54 -9.54
C GLU A 278 15.44 8.07 -9.05
N PRO A 279 14.42 8.08 -9.89
CA PRO A 279 13.12 7.50 -9.54
C PRO A 279 13.20 6.01 -9.31
N ILE A 280 12.25 5.47 -8.53
CA ILE A 280 12.06 4.02 -8.43
C ILE A 280 11.69 3.45 -9.81
N PRO A 281 12.01 2.17 -10.09
CA PRO A 281 11.75 1.55 -11.37
C PRO A 281 10.26 1.58 -11.77
N PRO A 282 9.93 1.69 -13.06
CA PRO A 282 8.54 1.77 -13.53
C PRO A 282 7.62 0.65 -13.05
N HIS A 283 8.13 -0.58 -12.94
CA HIS A 283 7.36 -1.72 -12.43
C HIS A 283 7.05 -1.61 -10.93
N GLU A 284 7.89 -0.92 -10.14
CA GLU A 284 7.63 -0.69 -8.72
C GLU A 284 6.57 0.40 -8.51
N ILE A 285 6.57 1.43 -9.38
CA ILE A 285 5.47 2.43 -9.40
C ILE A 285 4.16 1.72 -9.76
N ALA A 286 4.19 0.89 -10.80
CA ALA A 286 3.04 0.09 -11.23
C ALA A 286 2.53 -0.84 -10.13
N PHE A 287 3.43 -1.52 -9.41
CA PHE A 287 3.08 -2.37 -8.26
C PHE A 287 2.32 -1.59 -7.18
N GLY A 288 2.79 -0.40 -6.81
CA GLY A 288 2.08 0.46 -5.84
C GLY A 288 0.68 0.86 -6.29
N LEU A 289 0.52 1.24 -7.57
CA LEU A 289 -0.78 1.59 -8.15
C LEU A 289 -1.73 0.39 -8.21
N ASP A 290 -1.23 -0.79 -8.57
CA ASP A 290 -2.00 -2.03 -8.64
C ASP A 290 -2.37 -2.56 -7.25
N TYR A 291 -1.53 -2.28 -6.23
CA TYR A 291 -1.85 -2.57 -4.83
C TYR A 291 -3.01 -1.69 -4.34
N ILE A 292 -2.96 -0.38 -4.55
CA ILE A 292 -4.05 0.53 -4.14
C ILE A 292 -5.35 0.17 -4.84
N ARG A 293 -5.32 -0.12 -6.15
CA ARG A 293 -6.50 -0.63 -6.86
C ARG A 293 -7.02 -1.93 -6.25
N GLY A 294 -6.11 -2.83 -5.88
CA GLY A 294 -6.42 -4.14 -5.31
C GLY A 294 -7.14 -4.11 -3.97
N LEU A 295 -6.99 -3.05 -3.16
CA LEU A 295 -7.64 -2.91 -1.85
C LEU A 295 -9.16 -3.04 -1.93
N LYS A 296 -9.79 -2.41 -2.94
CA LYS A 296 -11.24 -2.51 -3.21
C LYS A 296 -11.56 -3.20 -4.53
N ARG A 297 -10.55 -3.46 -5.37
CA ARG A 297 -10.69 -3.98 -6.75
C ARG A 297 -11.54 -3.07 -7.64
N GLU A 298 -11.43 -1.77 -7.40
CA GLU A 298 -12.15 -0.68 -8.05
C GLU A 298 -11.17 0.41 -8.47
N ASN A 299 -11.64 1.38 -9.26
CA ASN A 299 -10.88 2.56 -9.57
C ASN A 299 -10.59 3.35 -8.28
N PHE A 300 -9.43 4.00 -8.24
CA PHE A 300 -8.95 4.79 -7.10
C PHE A 300 -8.62 6.22 -7.52
N TRP A 301 -8.31 7.08 -6.55
CA TRP A 301 -7.83 8.42 -6.81
C TRP A 301 -6.33 8.56 -6.50
N ILE A 302 -5.65 9.48 -7.17
CA ILE A 302 -4.35 9.98 -6.74
C ILE A 302 -4.58 11.38 -6.22
N THR A 303 -4.36 11.58 -4.94
CA THR A 303 -4.59 12.86 -4.26
C THR A 303 -3.31 13.65 -4.03
N GLU A 304 -2.16 13.02 -4.23
CA GLU A 304 -0.88 13.70 -4.31
C GLU A 304 -0.04 13.09 -5.42
N ALA A 305 0.15 13.84 -6.51
CA ALA A 305 1.09 13.50 -7.57
C ALA A 305 2.25 14.50 -7.59
N ILE A 306 3.45 14.00 -7.81
CA ILE A 306 4.65 14.83 -7.88
C ILE A 306 4.70 15.65 -9.17
N MET A 307 5.17 16.92 -9.08
CA MET A 307 5.46 17.75 -10.27
C MET A 307 6.84 18.37 -10.24
N GLY A 308 7.37 18.67 -9.05
CA GLY A 308 8.70 19.23 -8.84
C GLY A 308 9.61 18.29 -8.03
N ALA A 309 10.82 18.72 -7.74
CA ALA A 309 11.67 18.04 -6.77
C ALA A 309 11.01 18.10 -5.38
N GLN A 310 11.16 17.04 -4.60
CA GLN A 310 10.57 16.90 -3.27
C GLN A 310 11.63 16.57 -2.23
N GLY A 311 11.38 16.95 -0.99
CA GLY A 311 12.17 16.57 0.16
C GLY A 311 12.06 17.57 1.31
N HIS A 312 12.09 17.07 2.55
CA HIS A 312 12.06 17.92 3.75
C HIS A 312 13.45 18.53 4.00
N ASP A 313 14.44 17.69 4.29
CA ASP A 313 15.82 18.13 4.60
C ASP A 313 16.74 18.03 3.37
N VAL A 314 16.56 17.01 2.55
CA VAL A 314 17.35 16.75 1.36
C VAL A 314 16.45 16.73 0.13
N THR A 315 16.70 17.62 -0.81
CA THR A 315 15.97 17.66 -2.09
C THR A 315 16.35 16.45 -2.94
N GLY A 316 15.35 15.77 -3.51
CA GLY A 316 15.54 14.63 -4.38
C GLY A 316 15.76 15.02 -5.86
N PHE A 317 15.74 13.97 -6.70
CA PHE A 317 15.83 14.09 -8.15
C PHE A 317 14.75 15.01 -8.71
N LEU A 318 15.14 15.93 -9.60
CA LEU A 318 14.18 16.77 -10.34
C LEU A 318 13.60 15.97 -11.52
N PRO A 319 12.28 15.76 -11.62
CA PRO A 319 11.66 15.12 -12.77
C PRO A 319 12.05 15.81 -14.09
N ARG A 320 12.46 15.02 -15.07
CA ARG A 320 12.84 15.51 -16.41
C ARG A 320 11.60 16.04 -17.15
N PRO A 321 11.77 16.81 -18.21
CA PRO A 321 10.64 17.27 -19.02
C PRO A 321 9.73 16.12 -19.45
N ASN A 322 8.43 16.25 -19.21
CA ASN A 322 7.35 15.27 -19.37
C ASN A 322 7.41 14.03 -18.43
N GLN A 323 8.42 13.83 -17.61
CA GLN A 323 8.53 12.62 -16.78
C GLN A 323 7.43 12.57 -15.70
N ALA A 324 7.19 13.66 -14.98
CA ALA A 324 6.11 13.73 -13.99
C ALA A 324 4.72 13.57 -14.64
N LYS A 325 4.54 14.18 -15.82
CA LYS A 325 3.33 13.99 -16.63
C LYS A 325 3.16 12.53 -17.06
N MET A 326 4.22 11.85 -17.45
CA MET A 326 4.20 10.43 -17.81
C MET A 326 3.77 9.56 -16.62
N TRP A 327 4.25 9.80 -15.39
CA TRP A 327 3.78 9.10 -14.19
C TRP A 327 2.29 9.31 -13.92
N SER A 328 1.78 10.52 -14.23
CA SER A 328 0.32 10.78 -14.14
C SER A 328 -0.46 9.94 -15.15
N TYR A 329 0.04 9.79 -16.37
CA TYR A 329 -0.55 8.86 -17.35
C TYR A 329 -0.48 7.41 -16.90
N GLN A 330 0.62 6.97 -16.26
CA GLN A 330 0.73 5.63 -15.70
C GLN A 330 -0.34 5.40 -14.61
N GLY A 331 -0.56 6.36 -13.73
CA GLY A 331 -1.64 6.32 -12.75
C GLY A 331 -3.01 6.13 -13.40
N MET A 332 -3.33 6.99 -14.39
CA MET A 332 -4.59 6.89 -15.14
C MET A 332 -4.73 5.56 -15.88
N ALA A 333 -3.67 5.07 -16.50
CA ALA A 333 -3.67 3.79 -17.17
C ALA A 333 -4.01 2.64 -16.20
N ARG A 334 -3.49 2.66 -14.97
CA ARG A 334 -3.60 1.57 -13.98
C ARG A 334 -4.79 1.66 -13.04
N GLY A 335 -5.78 2.49 -13.33
CA GLY A 335 -7.04 2.50 -12.59
C GLY A 335 -7.33 3.79 -11.82
N CYS A 336 -6.46 4.78 -11.87
CA CYS A 336 -6.78 6.10 -11.33
C CYS A 336 -7.93 6.73 -12.14
N SER A 337 -8.94 7.29 -11.44
CA SER A 337 -10.06 8.00 -12.06
C SER A 337 -10.11 9.49 -11.71
N SER A 338 -9.25 9.95 -10.78
CA SER A 338 -9.14 11.36 -10.40
C SER A 338 -7.73 11.64 -9.89
N LEU A 339 -7.14 12.80 -10.28
CA LEU A 339 -5.75 13.10 -9.95
C LEU A 339 -5.57 14.55 -9.50
N MET A 340 -4.85 14.72 -8.38
CA MET A 340 -4.42 16.01 -7.86
C MET A 340 -2.90 16.06 -7.72
N TYR A 341 -2.31 17.23 -7.96
CA TYR A 341 -0.88 17.44 -7.77
C TYR A 341 -0.60 18.07 -6.42
N PHE A 342 0.32 17.46 -5.69
CA PHE A 342 0.93 18.06 -4.52
C PHE A 342 2.12 18.92 -4.98
N ARG A 343 2.02 20.17 -4.85
CA ARG A 343 0.96 21.06 -4.44
C ARG A 343 0.87 22.21 -5.45
N TYR A 344 -0.17 23.05 -5.40
CA TYR A 344 -0.28 24.20 -6.31
C TYR A 344 0.97 25.08 -6.23
N ARG A 345 1.32 25.59 -5.03
CA ARG A 345 2.51 26.40 -4.80
C ARG A 345 3.36 25.78 -3.70
N GLY A 346 4.70 25.69 -3.89
CA GLY A 346 5.65 25.27 -2.87
C GLY A 346 5.58 26.15 -1.63
N ALA A 347 5.70 25.58 -0.43
CA ALA A 347 5.68 26.31 0.82
C ALA A 347 6.87 27.28 0.92
N THR A 348 6.64 28.47 1.53
CA THR A 348 7.71 29.43 1.79
C THR A 348 8.22 29.38 3.22
N LYS A 349 7.53 28.63 4.08
CA LYS A 349 7.82 28.47 5.52
C LYS A 349 7.43 27.04 5.94
N GLY A 350 8.00 26.58 7.03
CA GLY A 350 7.71 25.24 7.58
C GLY A 350 8.60 24.15 7.01
N ALA A 351 8.33 22.91 7.38
CA ALA A 351 9.18 21.75 7.06
C ALA A 351 9.26 21.42 5.55
N GLU A 352 8.24 21.80 4.79
CA GLU A 352 8.10 21.43 3.37
C GLU A 352 8.50 22.54 2.38
N GLN A 353 9.42 23.43 2.76
CA GLN A 353 9.90 24.51 1.92
C GLN A 353 10.53 24.01 0.59
N PHE A 354 11.07 22.78 0.60
CA PHE A 354 11.69 22.14 -0.57
C PHE A 354 10.80 21.10 -1.26
N CYS A 355 9.51 21.08 -0.92
CA CYS A 355 8.49 20.37 -1.67
C CYS A 355 7.91 21.33 -2.74
N TYR A 356 8.53 21.31 -3.93
CA TYR A 356 8.20 22.22 -5.02
C TYR A 356 6.86 21.86 -5.67
N GLY A 357 5.99 22.85 -5.84
CA GLY A 357 4.66 22.68 -6.42
C GLY A 357 4.63 22.80 -7.95
N VAL A 358 3.42 22.94 -8.48
CA VAL A 358 3.16 23.25 -9.89
C VAL A 358 3.76 24.61 -10.26
N ILE A 359 3.62 25.59 -9.35
CA ILE A 359 4.37 26.86 -9.39
C ILE A 359 5.25 26.97 -8.13
N ASP A 360 6.25 27.82 -8.20
CA ASP A 360 7.16 28.09 -7.09
C ASP A 360 6.80 29.41 -6.37
N ALA A 361 7.55 29.76 -5.32
CA ALA A 361 7.28 30.94 -4.48
C ALA A 361 7.27 32.28 -5.26
N ASP A 362 7.91 32.34 -6.40
CA ASP A 362 7.95 33.52 -7.27
C ASP A 362 6.70 33.70 -8.17
N ASN A 363 5.76 32.75 -8.14
CA ASN A 363 4.51 32.76 -8.91
C ASN A 363 4.67 32.76 -10.45
N ILE A 364 5.81 32.35 -10.96
CA ILE A 364 6.07 32.32 -12.40
C ILE A 364 5.60 30.98 -12.99
N LYS A 365 4.76 31.03 -14.00
CA LYS A 365 4.35 29.85 -14.77
C LYS A 365 5.52 29.36 -15.62
N ARG A 366 5.98 28.16 -15.35
CA ARG A 366 7.11 27.50 -16.04
C ARG A 366 6.68 26.15 -16.59
N ARG A 367 7.65 25.36 -17.05
CA ARG A 367 7.46 24.01 -17.60
C ARG A 367 6.44 23.18 -16.84
N LYS A 368 6.54 23.10 -15.52
CA LYS A 368 5.64 22.31 -14.66
C LYS A 368 4.17 22.70 -14.84
N PHE A 369 3.88 23.99 -14.85
CA PHE A 369 2.54 24.51 -15.07
C PHE A 369 1.96 24.06 -16.43
N TYR A 370 2.72 24.22 -17.50
CA TYR A 370 2.26 23.89 -18.85
C TYR A 370 2.18 22.39 -19.09
N GLU A 371 3.01 21.57 -18.45
CA GLU A 371 2.90 20.11 -18.50
C GLU A 371 1.62 19.60 -17.80
N VAL A 372 1.24 20.18 -16.64
CA VAL A 372 -0.03 19.88 -15.97
C VAL A 372 -1.22 20.30 -16.82
N GLN A 373 -1.18 21.52 -17.35
CA GLN A 373 -2.25 22.04 -18.23
C GLN A 373 -2.47 21.14 -19.45
N ASP A 374 -1.39 20.72 -20.12
CA ASP A 374 -1.45 19.81 -21.27
C ASP A 374 -2.00 18.44 -20.88
N PHE A 375 -1.57 17.90 -19.73
CA PHE A 375 -2.08 16.64 -19.20
C PHE A 375 -3.58 16.72 -18.92
N PHE A 376 -4.04 17.72 -18.17
CA PHE A 376 -5.46 17.87 -17.83
C PHE A 376 -6.33 18.08 -19.08
N LYS A 377 -5.88 18.92 -20.01
CA LYS A 377 -6.55 19.14 -21.29
C LYS A 377 -6.65 17.86 -22.13
N THR A 378 -5.66 16.99 -22.06
CA THR A 378 -5.64 15.75 -22.82
C THR A 378 -6.51 14.69 -22.18
N ILE A 379 -6.32 14.46 -20.86
CA ILE A 379 -6.96 13.34 -20.16
C ILE A 379 -8.47 13.57 -19.95
N SER A 380 -8.91 14.81 -19.80
CA SER A 380 -10.34 15.17 -19.66
C SER A 380 -11.22 14.71 -20.81
N LYS A 381 -10.65 14.46 -21.99
CA LYS A 381 -11.37 13.93 -23.15
C LYS A 381 -11.82 12.48 -22.99
N TYR A 382 -11.23 11.77 -22.02
CA TYR A 382 -11.43 10.34 -21.79
C TYR A 382 -12.18 10.03 -20.48
N ASP A 383 -12.91 11.00 -19.94
CA ASP A 383 -13.61 10.90 -18.65
C ASP A 383 -14.42 9.61 -18.52
N LYS A 384 -15.26 9.29 -19.53
CA LYS A 384 -16.07 8.06 -19.53
C LYS A 384 -15.24 6.79 -19.60
N GLN A 385 -14.18 6.78 -20.38
CA GLN A 385 -13.31 5.62 -20.54
C GLN A 385 -12.48 5.35 -19.28
N LEU A 386 -12.19 6.40 -18.51
CA LEU A 386 -11.47 6.31 -17.25
C LEU A 386 -12.33 5.78 -16.07
N GLU A 387 -13.63 5.63 -16.27
CA GLU A 387 -14.50 4.87 -15.36
C GLU A 387 -14.44 3.34 -15.61
N LEU A 388 -13.93 2.91 -16.77
CA LEU A 388 -13.84 1.49 -17.10
C LEU A 388 -12.82 0.78 -16.20
N PRO A 389 -13.12 -0.48 -15.78
CA PRO A 389 -12.24 -1.23 -14.89
C PRO A 389 -11.01 -1.78 -15.62
N ILE A 390 -9.99 -2.11 -14.84
CA ILE A 390 -8.88 -2.97 -15.26
C ILE A 390 -9.31 -4.44 -15.12
N ASN A 391 -8.98 -5.27 -16.12
CA ASN A 391 -9.31 -6.68 -16.12
C ASN A 391 -8.05 -7.53 -15.94
N SER A 392 -7.65 -7.73 -14.70
CA SER A 392 -6.52 -8.60 -14.35
C SER A 392 -6.93 -10.07 -14.33
N LYS A 393 -6.07 -10.93 -14.84
CA LYS A 393 -6.19 -12.40 -14.76
C LYS A 393 -5.24 -13.01 -13.74
N VAL A 394 -4.36 -12.20 -13.18
CA VAL A 394 -3.34 -12.59 -12.20
C VAL A 394 -3.53 -11.78 -10.94
N ALA A 395 -3.42 -12.43 -9.78
CA ALA A 395 -3.37 -11.75 -8.49
C ALA A 395 -2.13 -12.17 -7.70
N ILE A 396 -1.50 -11.22 -7.03
CA ILE A 396 -0.53 -11.47 -5.95
C ILE A 396 -1.27 -11.25 -4.64
N ILE A 397 -1.24 -12.26 -3.77
CA ILE A 397 -1.94 -12.19 -2.48
C ILE A 397 -1.03 -11.50 -1.45
N TYR A 398 -1.53 -10.43 -0.89
CA TYR A 398 -0.93 -9.74 0.23
C TYR A 398 -1.49 -10.27 1.54
N ASP A 399 -0.61 -10.56 2.50
CA ASP A 399 -1.01 -11.00 3.84
C ASP A 399 -0.24 -10.27 4.93
N TYR A 400 -0.95 -9.42 5.68
CA TYR A 400 -0.37 -8.59 6.73
C TYR A 400 0.27 -9.41 7.84
N ASP A 401 -0.39 -10.49 8.28
CA ASP A 401 0.09 -11.35 9.37
C ASP A 401 1.41 -12.04 9.00
N SER A 402 1.55 -12.50 7.76
CA SER A 402 2.79 -13.13 7.27
C SER A 402 3.95 -12.14 7.21
N ILE A 403 3.70 -10.92 6.72
CA ILE A 403 4.72 -9.85 6.69
C ILE A 403 5.11 -9.47 8.12
N ALA A 404 4.14 -9.31 9.04
CA ALA A 404 4.39 -9.04 10.45
C ALA A 404 5.18 -10.18 11.11
N SER A 405 4.85 -11.44 10.84
CA SER A 405 5.61 -12.61 11.34
C SER A 405 7.09 -12.55 10.95
N PHE A 406 7.40 -12.18 9.71
CA PHE A 406 8.80 -12.01 9.28
C PHE A 406 9.48 -10.77 9.88
N ARG A 407 8.75 -9.69 10.16
CA ARG A 407 9.31 -8.57 10.96
C ARG A 407 9.66 -9.01 12.38
N ILE A 408 8.86 -9.90 12.96
CA ILE A 408 9.06 -10.44 14.32
C ILE A 408 10.23 -11.43 14.38
N GLN A 409 10.28 -12.36 13.41
CA GLN A 409 11.31 -13.38 13.28
C GLN A 409 11.75 -13.46 11.83
N LYS A 410 12.71 -12.64 11.44
CA LYS A 410 13.12 -12.44 10.04
C LYS A 410 13.68 -13.71 9.37
N GLN A 411 14.30 -14.59 10.14
CA GLN A 411 14.87 -15.89 9.74
C GLN A 411 16.03 -15.80 8.72
N SER A 412 16.06 -14.77 7.87
CA SER A 412 17.19 -14.43 6.98
C SER A 412 17.42 -12.93 6.99
N ILE A 413 18.66 -12.49 7.08
CA ILE A 413 19.01 -11.06 6.99
C ILE A 413 18.75 -10.49 5.60
N LEU A 414 18.67 -11.35 4.58
CA LEU A 414 18.45 -10.99 3.19
C LEU A 414 16.97 -10.81 2.83
N LEU A 415 16.06 -11.36 3.68
CA LEU A 415 14.64 -11.32 3.36
C LEU A 415 14.07 -9.91 3.49
N ASP A 416 13.50 -9.45 2.42
CA ASP A 416 12.61 -8.30 2.33
C ASP A 416 11.35 -8.74 1.58
N CYS A 417 10.25 -8.95 2.30
CA CYS A 417 9.00 -9.47 1.72
C CYS A 417 8.45 -8.55 0.63
N HIS A 418 8.58 -7.23 0.80
CA HIS A 418 8.10 -6.26 -0.17
C HIS A 418 8.89 -6.34 -1.49
N ASN A 419 10.22 -6.43 -1.41
CA ASN A 419 11.07 -6.60 -2.59
C ASN A 419 10.85 -7.94 -3.28
N GLU A 420 10.61 -9.02 -2.54
CA GLU A 420 10.27 -10.32 -3.12
C GLU A 420 8.91 -10.29 -3.86
N MET A 421 7.92 -9.57 -3.33
CA MET A 421 6.63 -9.38 -4.03
C MET A 421 6.81 -8.58 -5.32
N LYS A 422 7.59 -7.50 -5.32
CA LYS A 422 7.91 -6.73 -6.53
C LYS A 422 8.67 -7.57 -7.55
N LYS A 423 9.57 -8.43 -7.11
CA LYS A 423 10.29 -9.37 -7.95
C LYS A 423 9.35 -10.38 -8.63
N LEU A 424 8.37 -10.91 -7.90
CA LEU A 424 7.34 -11.79 -8.46
C LEU A 424 6.38 -11.06 -9.43
N TYR A 425 6.15 -9.77 -9.23
CA TYR A 425 5.33 -8.91 -10.08
C TYR A 425 6.01 -8.58 -11.41
N LYS A 426 7.32 -8.30 -11.40
CA LYS A 426 8.08 -7.78 -12.55
C LYS A 426 7.94 -8.59 -13.84
N PRO A 427 8.01 -9.95 -13.86
CA PRO A 427 7.87 -10.73 -15.09
C PRO A 427 6.54 -10.52 -15.82
N PHE A 428 5.45 -10.27 -15.10
CA PHE A 428 4.15 -9.95 -15.70
C PHE A 428 4.14 -8.52 -16.27
N TYR A 429 4.72 -7.57 -15.52
CA TYR A 429 4.87 -6.19 -15.98
C TYR A 429 5.66 -6.11 -17.29
N ASP A 430 6.80 -6.82 -17.38
CA ASP A 430 7.70 -6.81 -18.55
C ASP A 430 7.02 -7.32 -19.84
N ILE A 431 5.93 -8.06 -19.73
CA ILE A 431 5.14 -8.59 -20.87
C ILE A 431 3.72 -8.01 -20.93
N ASN A 432 3.50 -6.91 -20.22
CA ASN A 432 2.23 -6.16 -20.18
C ASN A 432 1.00 -7.01 -19.81
N VAL A 433 1.18 -7.96 -18.89
CA VAL A 433 0.08 -8.71 -18.26
C VAL A 433 -0.31 -8.00 -16.97
N MET A 434 -1.58 -7.58 -16.88
CA MET A 434 -2.08 -6.87 -15.70
C MET A 434 -2.19 -7.80 -14.50
N VAL A 435 -1.75 -7.29 -13.35
CA VAL A 435 -1.76 -7.95 -12.05
C VAL A 435 -2.54 -7.09 -11.06
N ASP A 436 -3.35 -7.71 -10.20
CA ASP A 436 -3.87 -7.06 -8.99
C ASP A 436 -3.05 -7.54 -7.79
N VAL A 437 -2.77 -6.66 -6.84
CA VAL A 437 -2.21 -7.04 -5.54
C VAL A 437 -3.33 -6.91 -4.52
N ILE A 438 -3.84 -8.03 -4.01
CA ILE A 438 -5.07 -8.08 -3.22
C ILE A 438 -4.84 -8.68 -1.82
N PRO A 439 -5.62 -8.27 -0.81
CA PRO A 439 -5.52 -8.86 0.51
C PRO A 439 -5.98 -10.32 0.54
N SER A 440 -5.51 -11.08 1.52
CA SER A 440 -5.81 -12.52 1.66
C SER A 440 -7.29 -12.81 1.94
N ASP A 441 -8.06 -11.86 2.46
CA ASP A 441 -9.51 -12.00 2.69
C ASP A 441 -10.35 -11.72 1.43
N ALA A 442 -9.76 -11.15 0.37
CA ALA A 442 -10.46 -10.87 -0.87
C ALA A 442 -10.90 -12.15 -1.60
N ASP A 443 -11.95 -12.03 -2.43
CA ASP A 443 -12.32 -13.08 -3.37
C ASP A 443 -11.37 -13.09 -4.57
N PHE A 444 -10.66 -14.20 -4.75
CA PHE A 444 -9.72 -14.41 -5.85
C PHE A 444 -10.20 -15.43 -6.90
N SER A 445 -11.44 -15.88 -6.81
CA SER A 445 -12.01 -16.92 -7.70
C SER A 445 -12.00 -16.56 -9.19
N LYS A 446 -12.04 -15.26 -9.51
CA LYS A 446 -12.03 -14.75 -10.89
C LYS A 446 -10.68 -14.77 -11.60
N TYR A 447 -9.58 -14.90 -10.83
CA TYR A 447 -8.23 -14.88 -11.40
C TYR A 447 -7.86 -16.27 -11.93
N SER A 448 -7.09 -16.31 -13.02
CA SER A 448 -6.55 -17.56 -13.56
C SER A 448 -5.31 -18.03 -12.83
N ILE A 449 -4.55 -17.07 -12.28
CA ILE A 449 -3.31 -17.30 -11.52
C ILE A 449 -3.38 -16.52 -10.22
N ILE A 450 -3.06 -17.18 -9.10
CA ILE A 450 -2.76 -16.51 -7.82
C ILE A 450 -1.32 -16.82 -7.41
N ILE A 451 -0.62 -15.82 -6.88
CA ILE A 451 0.72 -15.96 -6.33
C ILE A 451 0.64 -15.75 -4.82
N LEU A 452 1.24 -16.65 -4.07
CA LEU A 452 1.25 -16.70 -2.60
C LEU A 452 2.68 -16.46 -2.11
N PRO A 453 3.14 -15.16 -2.03
CA PRO A 453 4.51 -14.84 -1.68
C PRO A 453 4.74 -14.98 -0.18
N GLN A 454 5.65 -15.86 0.23
CA GLN A 454 6.11 -16.07 1.62
C GLN A 454 4.97 -16.01 2.66
N MET A 455 3.81 -16.63 2.37
CA MET A 455 2.68 -16.70 3.29
C MET A 455 2.99 -17.67 4.44
N ILE A 456 3.81 -17.23 5.39
CA ILE A 456 4.30 -18.07 6.49
C ILE A 456 3.19 -18.39 7.51
N VAL A 457 2.29 -17.43 7.76
CA VAL A 457 1.10 -17.60 8.62
C VAL A 457 -0.09 -17.88 7.73
N VAL A 458 -0.78 -18.99 7.94
CA VAL A 458 -1.94 -19.36 7.12
C VAL A 458 -3.11 -19.80 8.00
N LYS A 459 -4.23 -19.05 7.90
CA LYS A 459 -5.51 -19.37 8.54
C LYS A 459 -6.20 -20.55 7.82
N ASP A 460 -6.92 -21.38 8.56
CA ASP A 460 -7.62 -22.55 8.00
C ASP A 460 -8.64 -22.19 6.91
N GLU A 461 -9.35 -21.09 7.07
CA GLU A 461 -10.30 -20.61 6.06
C GLU A 461 -9.63 -20.25 4.74
N PHE A 462 -8.50 -19.54 4.81
CA PHE A 462 -7.72 -19.20 3.62
C PHE A 462 -7.15 -20.46 2.96
N ARG A 463 -6.66 -21.40 3.75
CA ARG A 463 -6.18 -22.71 3.27
C ARG A 463 -7.27 -23.45 2.49
N ALA A 464 -8.49 -23.49 3.03
CA ALA A 464 -9.63 -24.12 2.36
C ALA A 464 -9.98 -23.43 1.05
N LYS A 465 -10.02 -22.08 1.02
CA LYS A 465 -10.28 -21.31 -0.20
C LYS A 465 -9.25 -21.56 -1.30
N VAL A 466 -7.95 -21.65 -0.97
CA VAL A 466 -6.89 -21.94 -1.95
C VAL A 466 -7.03 -23.34 -2.51
N LYS A 467 -7.32 -24.34 -1.65
CA LYS A 467 -7.56 -25.73 -2.10
C LYS A 467 -8.75 -25.79 -3.05
N GLU A 468 -9.85 -25.16 -2.72
CA GLU A 468 -11.04 -25.08 -3.57
C GLU A 468 -10.74 -24.41 -4.91
N TYR A 469 -10.05 -23.26 -4.89
CA TYR A 469 -9.66 -22.53 -6.08
C TYR A 469 -8.86 -23.40 -7.05
N VAL A 470 -7.82 -24.09 -6.55
CA VAL A 470 -7.00 -24.98 -7.42
C VAL A 470 -7.82 -26.18 -7.86
N ASN A 471 -8.59 -26.82 -6.96
CA ASN A 471 -9.45 -27.94 -7.35
C ASN A 471 -10.43 -27.62 -8.49
N ASN A 472 -10.90 -26.37 -8.55
CA ASN A 472 -11.82 -25.88 -9.56
C ASN A 472 -11.15 -25.42 -10.86
N GLY A 473 -9.82 -25.46 -10.97
CA GLY A 473 -9.08 -25.18 -12.21
C GLY A 473 -8.17 -23.95 -12.16
N GLY A 474 -8.05 -23.28 -11.00
CA GLY A 474 -7.12 -22.19 -10.80
C GLY A 474 -5.66 -22.65 -10.72
N THR A 475 -4.73 -21.77 -11.02
CA THR A 475 -3.29 -22.00 -10.86
C THR A 475 -2.75 -21.20 -9.68
N ALA A 476 -2.15 -21.88 -8.69
CA ALA A 476 -1.53 -21.25 -7.52
C ALA A 476 -0.01 -21.41 -7.56
N VAL A 477 0.71 -20.30 -7.29
CA VAL A 477 2.18 -20.30 -7.20
C VAL A 477 2.56 -20.01 -5.76
N PHE A 478 3.08 -21.01 -5.09
CA PHE A 478 3.62 -20.93 -3.73
C PHE A 478 5.09 -20.56 -3.79
N THR A 479 5.57 -19.76 -2.85
CA THR A 479 7.00 -19.53 -2.68
C THR A 479 7.50 -20.17 -1.39
N TYR A 480 8.79 -20.17 -1.18
CA TYR A 480 9.44 -20.72 0.03
C TYR A 480 8.81 -20.17 1.32
N ARG A 481 8.94 -20.93 2.39
CA ARG A 481 8.40 -20.63 3.73
C ARG A 481 6.88 -20.45 3.76
N ASN A 482 6.15 -21.05 2.83
CA ASN A 482 4.69 -20.98 2.79
C ASN A 482 4.08 -21.97 3.79
N ALA A 483 3.01 -21.55 4.50
CA ALA A 483 2.23 -22.37 5.44
C ALA A 483 3.09 -23.11 6.48
N VAL A 484 3.96 -22.38 7.17
CA VAL A 484 4.83 -22.90 8.22
C VAL A 484 4.20 -22.75 9.59
N LYS A 485 3.42 -21.69 9.80
CA LYS A 485 2.83 -21.30 11.07
C LYS A 485 1.31 -21.23 10.99
N ASP A 486 0.69 -21.44 12.15
CA ASP A 486 -0.75 -21.20 12.34
C ASP A 486 -1.06 -19.70 12.50
N GLU A 487 -2.32 -19.36 12.67
CA GLU A 487 -2.82 -17.99 12.84
C GLU A 487 -2.30 -17.29 14.11
N ASN A 488 -1.75 -18.04 15.07
CA ASN A 488 -1.18 -17.52 16.30
C ASN A 488 0.36 -17.44 16.24
N ASN A 489 0.93 -17.54 15.03
CA ASN A 489 2.38 -17.47 14.78
C ASN A 489 3.19 -18.64 15.39
N ASN A 490 2.57 -19.80 15.58
CA ASN A 490 3.17 -21.02 16.11
C ASN A 490 3.39 -22.06 15.02
N LEU A 491 4.40 -22.92 15.20
CA LEU A 491 4.58 -24.13 14.40
C LEU A 491 3.51 -25.16 14.75
N THR A 492 3.01 -25.87 13.75
CA THR A 492 1.99 -26.90 13.97
C THR A 492 2.62 -28.26 14.23
N LEU A 493 2.48 -28.75 15.45
CA LEU A 493 3.06 -30.04 15.87
C LEU A 493 2.51 -31.20 15.02
N GLY A 494 3.42 -32.08 14.57
CA GLY A 494 3.09 -33.33 13.87
C GLY A 494 2.56 -33.15 12.44
N LYS A 495 2.74 -31.97 11.84
CA LYS A 495 2.37 -31.66 10.44
C LYS A 495 3.61 -31.39 9.61
N VAL A 496 3.59 -31.83 8.37
CA VAL A 496 4.64 -31.50 7.38
C VAL A 496 4.41 -30.13 6.78
N ILE A 497 5.49 -29.45 6.39
CA ILE A 497 5.44 -28.17 5.68
C ILE A 497 5.39 -28.46 4.17
N PRO A 498 4.57 -27.73 3.40
CA PRO A 498 3.63 -26.67 3.77
C PRO A 498 2.37 -27.23 4.45
N VAL A 499 2.10 -26.78 5.68
CA VAL A 499 1.04 -27.36 6.52
C VAL A 499 -0.31 -27.31 5.82
N GLY A 500 -0.86 -28.53 5.55
CA GLY A 500 -2.15 -28.70 4.91
C GLY A 500 -2.20 -28.36 3.42
N TYR A 501 -1.07 -28.05 2.80
CA TYR A 501 -0.94 -27.90 1.33
C TYR A 501 -0.06 -28.99 0.70
N ASP A 502 0.45 -29.95 1.50
CA ASP A 502 1.31 -31.02 1.05
C ASP A 502 0.72 -31.85 -0.11
N GLU A 503 -0.53 -32.26 -0.02
CA GLU A 503 -1.23 -32.94 -1.13
C GLU A 503 -1.46 -32.03 -2.35
N LEU A 504 -1.83 -30.76 -2.11
CA LEU A 504 -2.08 -29.80 -3.17
C LEU A 504 -0.81 -29.46 -3.93
N THR A 505 0.29 -29.22 -3.24
CA THR A 505 1.59 -28.90 -3.83
C THR A 505 2.35 -30.15 -4.30
N GLY A 506 1.96 -31.34 -3.80
CA GLY A 506 2.61 -32.62 -4.11
C GLY A 506 4.05 -32.73 -3.60
N VAL A 507 4.37 -31.95 -2.55
CA VAL A 507 5.70 -31.95 -1.90
C VAL A 507 5.57 -31.80 -0.39
N TYR A 508 6.62 -32.20 0.30
CA TYR A 508 6.89 -31.71 1.65
C TYR A 508 8.30 -31.14 1.74
N VAL A 509 8.53 -30.26 2.71
CA VAL A 509 9.83 -29.68 3.01
C VAL A 509 10.52 -30.57 4.04
N ASP A 510 11.67 -31.12 3.69
CA ASP A 510 12.47 -31.97 4.57
C ASP A 510 13.27 -31.13 5.56
N GLU A 511 14.07 -30.22 5.05
CA GLU A 511 14.86 -29.25 5.81
C GLU A 511 14.77 -27.86 5.19
N THR A 512 15.08 -26.84 5.96
CA THR A 512 15.16 -25.45 5.50
C THR A 512 16.49 -24.82 5.92
N GLU A 513 17.16 -24.19 4.97
CA GLU A 513 18.33 -23.36 5.23
C GLU A 513 18.01 -21.91 4.87
N SER A 514 18.39 -20.95 5.72
CA SER A 514 18.37 -19.54 5.39
C SER A 514 19.78 -19.04 5.08
N LEU A 515 19.95 -18.37 3.98
CA LEU A 515 21.22 -17.75 3.62
C LEU A 515 21.40 -16.43 4.36
N GLN A 516 22.66 -16.15 4.74
CA GLN A 516 23.04 -14.96 5.49
C GLN A 516 23.96 -14.05 4.66
N ASP A 517 24.32 -14.46 3.46
CA ASP A 517 25.10 -13.70 2.51
C ASP A 517 24.40 -13.67 1.13
N ILE A 518 24.89 -12.81 0.25
CA ILE A 518 24.34 -12.64 -1.11
C ILE A 518 24.77 -13.75 -2.08
N ASN A 519 25.52 -14.78 -1.64
CA ASN A 519 25.96 -15.84 -2.51
C ASN A 519 24.79 -16.67 -2.99
N ALA A 520 24.54 -16.60 -4.28
CA ALA A 520 23.53 -17.43 -4.92
C ALA A 520 24.08 -18.85 -5.11
N PHE A 521 23.18 -19.83 -4.98
CA PHE A 521 23.49 -21.22 -5.27
C PHE A 521 22.89 -21.64 -6.61
N PRO A 522 23.50 -22.63 -7.31
CA PRO A 522 22.97 -23.07 -8.60
C PRO A 522 21.69 -23.86 -8.45
N ILE A 523 20.76 -23.64 -9.37
CA ILE A 523 19.60 -24.49 -9.62
C ILE A 523 19.65 -25.00 -11.06
N ILE A 524 19.38 -26.29 -11.24
CA ILE A 524 19.56 -27.00 -12.49
C ILE A 524 18.19 -27.37 -13.07
N GLY A 525 17.93 -26.93 -14.28
CA GLY A 525 16.70 -27.24 -15.00
C GLY A 525 16.55 -28.74 -15.27
N ASN A 526 15.32 -29.23 -15.04
CA ASN A 526 14.92 -30.63 -15.23
C ASN A 526 13.71 -30.71 -16.19
N GLY A 527 13.45 -31.88 -16.80
CA GLY A 527 12.34 -32.05 -17.72
C GLY A 527 12.38 -31.07 -18.89
N GLU A 528 11.32 -30.29 -19.06
CA GLU A 528 11.22 -29.26 -20.10
C GLU A 528 12.18 -28.08 -19.92
N PHE A 529 12.74 -27.92 -18.70
CA PHE A 529 13.75 -26.90 -18.38
C PHE A 529 15.18 -27.43 -18.47
N LYS A 530 15.42 -28.65 -18.97
CA LYS A 530 16.77 -29.20 -19.13
C LYS A 530 17.64 -28.25 -19.96
N GLY A 531 18.79 -27.87 -19.40
CA GLY A 531 19.71 -26.89 -20.00
C GLY A 531 19.41 -25.43 -19.69
N LYS A 532 18.30 -25.11 -19.01
CA LYS A 532 17.97 -23.79 -18.51
C LYS A 532 18.35 -23.73 -17.02
N ASN A 533 19.63 -23.54 -16.74
CA ASN A 533 20.13 -23.41 -15.36
C ASN A 533 19.98 -21.98 -14.86
N GLY A 534 19.84 -21.82 -13.57
CA GLY A 534 19.71 -20.53 -12.91
C GLY A 534 20.35 -20.53 -11.53
N THR A 535 19.97 -19.55 -10.74
CA THR A 535 20.41 -19.41 -9.34
C THR A 535 19.23 -19.17 -8.40
N GLY A 536 19.40 -19.63 -7.15
CA GLY A 536 18.50 -19.36 -6.04
C GLY A 536 19.21 -18.58 -4.93
N GLY A 537 18.43 -17.96 -4.05
CA GLY A 537 18.95 -17.19 -2.92
C GLY A 537 17.95 -17.12 -1.76
N ILE A 538 18.32 -16.41 -0.70
CA ILE A 538 17.57 -16.08 0.52
C ILE A 538 17.25 -17.31 1.38
N PHE A 539 16.47 -18.26 0.85
CA PHE A 539 16.12 -19.51 1.49
C PHE A 539 16.32 -20.69 0.56
N ARG A 540 16.51 -21.85 1.15
CA ARG A 540 16.51 -23.14 0.49
C ARG A 540 15.56 -24.05 1.27
N ASP A 541 14.27 -24.14 0.84
CA ASP A 541 13.37 -25.18 1.29
C ASP A 541 13.68 -26.46 0.48
N MET A 542 14.10 -27.53 1.13
CA MET A 542 14.50 -28.78 0.51
C MET A 542 13.26 -29.59 0.20
N LEU A 543 12.76 -29.46 -1.04
CA LEU A 543 11.50 -30.08 -1.45
C LEU A 543 11.70 -31.55 -1.79
N VAL A 544 10.89 -32.42 -1.15
CA VAL A 544 10.77 -33.84 -1.47
C VAL A 544 9.45 -34.05 -2.20
N PRO A 545 9.49 -34.37 -3.52
CA PRO A 545 8.29 -34.60 -4.30
C PRO A 545 7.58 -35.90 -3.87
N THR A 546 6.25 -35.85 -3.74
CA THR A 546 5.37 -37.01 -3.57
C THR A 546 4.63 -37.32 -4.85
N THR A 547 3.92 -36.32 -5.39
CA THR A 547 3.20 -36.39 -6.68
C THR A 547 3.65 -35.31 -7.67
N ALA A 548 4.41 -34.30 -7.19
CA ALA A 548 4.83 -33.19 -8.02
C ALA A 548 5.92 -33.57 -9.02
N GLU A 549 5.88 -32.96 -10.19
CA GLU A 549 6.94 -32.97 -11.18
C GLU A 549 8.02 -31.98 -10.79
N VAL A 550 9.29 -32.38 -10.92
CA VAL A 550 10.45 -31.52 -10.64
C VAL A 550 10.80 -30.71 -11.87
N MET A 551 10.72 -29.37 -11.75
CA MET A 551 11.12 -28.43 -12.80
C MET A 551 12.59 -28.02 -12.67
N PHE A 552 13.04 -27.75 -11.43
CA PHE A 552 14.45 -27.45 -11.10
C PHE A 552 14.88 -28.23 -9.85
N LYS A 553 16.17 -28.59 -9.82
CA LYS A 553 16.83 -29.18 -8.65
C LYS A 553 17.90 -28.24 -8.13
N TYR A 554 18.25 -28.35 -6.87
CA TYR A 554 19.48 -27.74 -6.37
C TYR A 554 20.68 -28.35 -7.06
N GLY A 555 21.70 -27.56 -7.36
CA GLY A 555 22.84 -27.98 -8.20
C GLY A 555 24.14 -28.19 -7.44
N ASP A 556 24.17 -27.89 -6.16
CA ASP A 556 25.39 -27.94 -5.35
C ASP A 556 25.34 -29.01 -4.28
N ASP A 557 26.49 -29.57 -3.99
CA ASP A 557 26.83 -30.45 -2.90
C ASP A 557 25.74 -31.53 -2.56
N PHE A 558 25.42 -31.70 -1.31
CA PHE A 558 24.46 -32.72 -0.87
C PHE A 558 22.99 -32.31 -1.16
N TYR A 559 22.73 -31.05 -1.42
CA TYR A 559 21.41 -30.52 -1.79
C TYR A 559 20.88 -30.97 -3.16
N LYS A 560 21.76 -31.47 -4.04
CA LYS A 560 21.45 -31.86 -5.45
C LYS A 560 20.35 -32.91 -5.61
N ASN A 561 19.99 -33.60 -4.52
CA ASN A 561 18.93 -34.61 -4.52
C ASN A 561 17.53 -33.99 -4.28
N TYR A 562 17.47 -32.77 -3.78
CA TYR A 562 16.22 -32.08 -3.50
C TYR A 562 15.73 -31.26 -4.69
N ALA A 563 14.41 -31.16 -4.82
CA ALA A 563 13.82 -30.24 -5.78
C ALA A 563 13.89 -28.80 -5.25
N ALA A 564 14.14 -27.86 -6.16
CA ALA A 564 14.11 -26.41 -5.91
C ALA A 564 12.82 -25.76 -6.41
N VAL A 565 12.27 -26.27 -7.53
CA VAL A 565 10.99 -25.82 -8.09
C VAL A 565 10.20 -27.03 -8.59
N THR A 566 8.91 -27.08 -8.24
CA THR A 566 8.01 -28.19 -8.61
C THR A 566 6.71 -27.67 -9.17
N ARG A 567 6.00 -28.56 -9.93
CA ARG A 567 4.65 -28.39 -10.43
C ARG A 567 3.82 -29.62 -10.09
N ASN A 568 2.60 -29.43 -9.58
CA ASN A 568 1.67 -30.51 -9.27
C ASN A 568 0.29 -30.26 -9.89
N ASN A 569 -0.38 -31.32 -10.34
CA ASN A 569 -1.78 -31.26 -10.72
C ASN A 569 -2.65 -31.59 -9.49
N TYR A 570 -3.65 -30.75 -9.23
CA TYR A 570 -4.60 -30.96 -8.15
C TYR A 570 -6.02 -30.62 -8.60
N GLY A 571 -6.92 -31.61 -8.57
CA GLY A 571 -8.23 -31.47 -9.15
C GLY A 571 -8.16 -31.10 -10.63
N LYS A 572 -8.73 -29.95 -11.01
CA LYS A 572 -8.69 -29.42 -12.37
C LYS A 572 -7.59 -28.39 -12.60
N GLY A 573 -6.91 -27.98 -11.55
CA GLY A 573 -5.91 -26.90 -11.57
C GLY A 573 -4.50 -27.40 -11.29
N LYS A 574 -3.61 -26.42 -11.01
CA LYS A 574 -2.18 -26.66 -10.80
C LYS A 574 -1.63 -25.87 -9.64
N ALA A 575 -0.64 -26.43 -8.97
CA ALA A 575 0.15 -25.77 -7.95
C ALA A 575 1.63 -25.81 -8.35
N TYR A 576 2.29 -24.67 -8.24
CA TYR A 576 3.73 -24.51 -8.36
C TYR A 576 4.32 -24.21 -7.00
N TYR A 577 5.48 -24.76 -6.67
CA TYR A 577 6.20 -24.42 -5.44
C TYR A 577 7.64 -24.02 -5.77
N LEU A 578 8.01 -22.79 -5.42
CA LEU A 578 9.33 -22.23 -5.55
C LEU A 578 10.02 -22.30 -4.17
N GLY A 579 10.92 -23.26 -3.98
CA GLY A 579 11.60 -23.49 -2.71
C GLY A 579 12.71 -22.48 -2.38
N CYS A 580 12.97 -21.52 -3.26
CA CYS A 580 13.96 -20.46 -3.07
C CYS A 580 13.56 -19.19 -3.84
N SER A 581 14.22 -18.06 -3.51
CA SER A 581 14.16 -16.85 -4.34
C SER A 581 14.99 -17.07 -5.60
N THR A 582 14.36 -17.33 -6.74
CA THR A 582 15.05 -17.59 -8.02
C THR A 582 15.55 -16.30 -8.67
N ASP A 583 16.59 -16.40 -9.50
CA ASP A 583 17.01 -15.27 -10.33
C ASP A 583 15.91 -14.85 -11.34
N GLU A 584 16.07 -13.64 -11.90
CA GLU A 584 15.06 -13.03 -12.76
C GLU A 584 14.80 -13.85 -14.03
N ASN A 585 15.83 -14.40 -14.67
CA ASN A 585 15.67 -15.18 -15.89
C ASN A 585 14.95 -16.51 -15.64
N THR A 586 15.28 -17.18 -14.54
CA THR A 586 14.60 -18.40 -14.12
C THR A 586 13.13 -18.12 -13.81
N LEU A 587 12.85 -17.03 -13.08
CA LEU A 587 11.48 -16.63 -12.77
C LEU A 587 10.68 -16.29 -14.05
N LYS A 588 11.27 -15.56 -15.01
CA LYS A 588 10.66 -15.28 -16.32
C LYS A 588 10.30 -16.57 -17.09
N ASN A 589 11.19 -17.57 -17.08
CA ASN A 589 10.93 -18.85 -17.72
C ASN A 589 9.76 -19.58 -17.05
N ILE A 590 9.70 -19.62 -15.72
CA ILE A 590 8.62 -20.25 -14.95
C ILE A 590 7.29 -19.55 -15.24
N ILE A 591 7.25 -18.23 -15.12
CA ILE A 591 6.04 -17.42 -15.36
C ILE A 591 5.58 -17.55 -16.81
N GLY A 592 6.51 -17.54 -17.78
CA GLY A 592 6.20 -17.76 -19.19
C GLY A 592 5.51 -19.12 -19.44
N THR A 593 5.97 -20.18 -18.77
CA THR A 593 5.32 -21.49 -18.83
C THR A 593 3.91 -21.43 -18.24
N ILE A 594 3.75 -20.83 -17.06
CA ILE A 594 2.45 -20.72 -16.39
C ILE A 594 1.44 -19.94 -17.25
N ILE A 595 1.86 -18.80 -17.81
CA ILE A 595 1.02 -17.94 -18.67
C ILE A 595 0.53 -18.72 -19.89
N ASN A 596 1.45 -19.46 -20.55
CA ASN A 596 1.10 -20.29 -21.72
C ASN A 596 0.09 -21.39 -21.36
N GLU A 597 0.26 -22.05 -20.21
CA GLU A 597 -0.65 -23.11 -19.73
C GLU A 597 -2.06 -22.61 -19.46
N VAL A 598 -2.21 -21.39 -18.92
CA VAL A 598 -3.53 -20.81 -18.62
C VAL A 598 -4.11 -20.01 -19.80
N GLY A 599 -3.39 -19.91 -20.92
CA GLY A 599 -3.85 -19.23 -22.14
C GLY A 599 -3.92 -17.70 -22.03
N ILE A 600 -3.10 -17.08 -21.17
CA ILE A 600 -2.94 -15.62 -21.13
C ILE A 600 -2.01 -15.20 -22.26
N VAL A 601 -2.47 -14.26 -23.09
CA VAL A 601 -1.68 -13.75 -24.22
C VAL A 601 -0.93 -12.49 -23.79
N PRO A 602 0.42 -12.52 -23.75
CA PRO A 602 1.22 -11.34 -23.43
C PRO A 602 1.24 -10.35 -24.60
N ILE A 603 1.53 -9.08 -24.27
CA ILE A 603 1.79 -8.03 -25.25
C ILE A 603 3.23 -7.59 -25.10
N TYR A 604 4.06 -7.90 -26.10
CA TYR A 604 5.49 -7.56 -26.05
C TYR A 604 5.72 -6.12 -26.51
N SER A 605 6.66 -5.45 -25.88
CA SER A 605 7.10 -4.08 -26.15
C SER A 605 8.61 -3.98 -26.01
N ASP A 606 9.20 -2.86 -26.45
CA ASP A 606 10.58 -2.54 -26.12
C ASP A 606 10.74 -2.38 -24.60
N GLU A 607 11.96 -2.60 -24.11
CA GLU A 607 12.29 -2.40 -22.71
C GLU A 607 11.92 -0.98 -22.25
N GLY A 608 11.23 -0.87 -21.10
CA GLY A 608 10.76 0.40 -20.56
C GLY A 608 9.56 1.00 -21.31
N VAL A 609 8.91 0.25 -22.20
CA VAL A 609 7.61 0.64 -22.80
C VAL A 609 6.51 -0.20 -22.19
N GLU A 610 5.54 0.47 -21.61
CA GLU A 610 4.38 -0.13 -20.94
C GLU A 610 3.12 0.00 -21.81
N PHE A 611 2.36 -1.09 -21.91
CA PHE A 611 1.04 -1.10 -22.51
C PHE A 611 -0.01 -1.46 -21.47
N VAL A 612 -1.04 -0.63 -21.35
CA VAL A 612 -2.18 -0.90 -20.45
C VAL A 612 -3.49 -0.70 -21.18
N ARG A 613 -4.42 -1.64 -20.99
CA ARG A 613 -5.77 -1.56 -21.52
C ARG A 613 -6.78 -1.43 -20.38
N ARG A 614 -7.65 -0.42 -20.46
CA ARG A 614 -8.84 -0.28 -19.60
C ARG A 614 -10.10 -0.62 -20.35
N GLY A 615 -10.99 -1.38 -19.70
CA GLY A 615 -12.24 -1.83 -20.29
C GLY A 615 -12.10 -2.99 -21.27
N ILE A 616 -13.20 -3.36 -21.89
CA ILE A 616 -13.33 -4.50 -22.82
C ILE A 616 -14.03 -4.05 -24.09
N GLY A 617 -13.71 -4.69 -25.21
CA GLY A 617 -14.38 -4.46 -26.48
C GLY A 617 -14.05 -3.10 -27.11
N LYS A 618 -15.06 -2.47 -27.74
CA LYS A 618 -14.88 -1.23 -28.52
C LYS A 618 -14.77 0.05 -27.67
N GLU A 619 -15.22 -0.01 -26.42
CA GLU A 619 -15.15 1.12 -25.48
C GLU A 619 -13.81 1.18 -24.75
N ALA A 620 -12.99 0.14 -24.87
CA ALA A 620 -11.69 0.08 -24.23
C ALA A 620 -10.78 1.20 -24.72
N ILE A 621 -9.94 1.69 -23.79
CA ILE A 621 -8.90 2.66 -24.07
C ILE A 621 -7.53 2.03 -23.80
N ASN A 622 -6.56 2.27 -24.65
CA ASN A 622 -5.22 1.74 -24.50
C ASN A 622 -4.22 2.88 -24.26
N PHE A 623 -3.32 2.65 -23.33
CA PHE A 623 -2.20 3.52 -23.04
C PHE A 623 -0.90 2.84 -23.49
N VAL A 624 -0.05 3.59 -24.22
CA VAL A 624 1.31 3.17 -24.56
C VAL A 624 2.25 4.20 -23.98
N ILE A 625 3.07 3.80 -23.02
CA ILE A 625 3.86 4.71 -22.17
C ILE A 625 5.35 4.37 -22.33
N ASN A 626 6.15 5.36 -22.75
CA ASN A 626 7.60 5.25 -22.77
C ASN A 626 8.19 5.81 -21.48
N HIS A 627 8.73 4.95 -20.63
CA HIS A 627 9.40 5.33 -19.38
C HIS A 627 10.87 5.74 -19.57
N ASN A 628 11.40 5.58 -20.80
CA ASN A 628 12.80 5.85 -21.09
C ASN A 628 13.06 7.33 -21.34
N GLY A 629 14.27 7.78 -21.03
CA GLY A 629 14.81 9.08 -21.44
C GLY A 629 15.26 9.16 -22.90
N TYR A 630 14.91 8.16 -23.72
CA TYR A 630 15.21 8.06 -25.16
C TYR A 630 13.97 7.60 -25.94
N THR A 631 14.02 7.71 -27.26
CA THR A 631 12.93 7.27 -28.14
C THR A 631 12.86 5.74 -28.18
N ALA A 632 11.66 5.18 -27.98
CA ALA A 632 11.38 3.74 -28.01
C ALA A 632 10.25 3.41 -28.98
N GLN A 633 10.08 2.12 -29.33
CA GLN A 633 9.08 1.65 -30.27
C GLN A 633 8.02 0.76 -29.60
N PHE A 634 6.79 0.81 -30.10
CA PHE A 634 5.72 -0.13 -29.78
C PHE A 634 4.93 -0.42 -31.07
N GLY A 635 5.15 -1.57 -31.69
CA GLY A 635 4.63 -1.83 -33.02
C GLY A 635 5.06 -0.72 -34.00
N ASP A 636 4.09 -0.10 -34.67
CA ASP A 636 4.36 1.01 -35.60
C ASP A 636 4.49 2.38 -34.92
N PHE A 637 4.34 2.45 -33.61
CA PHE A 637 4.43 3.71 -32.86
C PHE A 637 5.86 4.01 -32.43
N SER A 638 6.34 5.20 -32.77
CA SER A 638 7.54 5.79 -32.17
C SER A 638 7.12 6.72 -31.04
N LEU A 639 7.65 6.52 -29.82
CA LEU A 639 7.37 7.31 -28.64
C LEU A 639 8.63 8.09 -28.26
N LYS A 640 8.48 9.39 -28.12
CA LYS A 640 9.54 10.28 -27.60
C LYS A 640 9.87 9.94 -26.12
N PRO A 641 10.98 10.47 -25.57
CA PRO A 641 11.27 10.33 -24.16
C PRO A 641 10.07 10.75 -23.29
N TYR A 642 9.66 9.87 -22.34
CA TYR A 642 8.56 10.10 -21.41
C TYR A 642 7.21 10.44 -22.07
N GLU A 643 6.98 9.96 -23.29
CA GLU A 643 5.71 10.16 -23.99
C GLU A 643 4.71 9.06 -23.65
N CYS A 644 3.45 9.47 -23.52
CA CYS A 644 2.29 8.58 -23.49
C CYS A 644 1.42 8.82 -24.71
N LYS A 645 1.02 7.75 -25.43
CA LYS A 645 -0.02 7.77 -26.45
C LYS A 645 -1.26 7.03 -25.95
N ILE A 646 -2.40 7.63 -26.18
CA ILE A 646 -3.72 7.03 -25.92
C ILE A 646 -4.31 6.66 -27.28
N VAL A 647 -4.64 5.37 -27.47
CA VAL A 647 -5.08 4.80 -28.74
C VAL A 647 -6.29 3.88 -28.58
#